data_2337c9d40a356bae0a97b6b33c6755ac
#
_entry.id   2337c9d40a356bae0a97b6b33c6755ac
#
_cell.length_a   1.000
_cell.length_b   1.000
_cell.length_c   1.000
_cell.angle_alpha   90.00
_cell.angle_beta   90.00
_cell.angle_gamma   90.00
#
_symmetry.space_group_name_H-M   'P 1'
#
loop_
_entity.id
_entity.type
_entity.pdbx_description
1 polymer ?
#
loop_
_entity_poly.entity_id
_entity_poly.type
_entity_poly.pdbx_seq_one_letter_code
_entity_poly.pdbx_strand_id
1 'polypeptide(L)'
;MSGKISGRVVDKNSGEALLGVNVVIKGTSLGAATDENGNYVILGVPPGAKELQLTYIGHATVSVKGVLVNTDRTTIIDIEMEAAAIDLGQVVTVTAKRPIVEKDKTSSSVHIQSEEIASQPVVGLREILELSPGVNRNADGTISIRGGGGYEINYSVNGITSVNTNTSATAFGGSGMSKSDNSWKYDVNPLAVSQMEIISGGFNAEYGNAQSGVVKVVTKEGGDHFSGGFRFEYRPTGQYHWGDYLYSNDQREWQLWGDIDNWIGHPSFATDSAAVNNYNLWVTNHRPGGDKITLYNYNSETGEYTPYTTENRSNIMGAYDYRALAYKRYLFSFGGPMGRDADKLSFFVSGELREKPSRLPTVEKVQKLSNFTAVVTYKPTPKHNIRFTNMYQYLESGMGSGSNDIRWAGLGGSTGAQKKYTLIYDALREETVIAQNLDYRYIFSPQSYLQVSLIHQFEELFSLQRPVPGIDKDAQLVAQGRQETRLLENRGDWFMKYRDYYTWSSLYNQASLTNYWEGRVNYSNQLNSTNLIKVGLEAWQMDQDFNASSSLTVSSFIWRTGFATNYRAQTRYLGAFVQDKLEFAGMVANVGLRMDAYNFGGQVPLDEHQAFYPAENEGFDGGIGIPAWKDSKTFVTLSPRVGFSFPISDRSAFRVQYGHFRSMAIMAQALDNQTNHGWGIVGNPNIKPKLSINYEVGLQHNLWNTHQLDIVTYYNDLKNQIYTDYIETTAGSIKYDSDYKGSYRSYSNNSHGSSQGLEISFTNRNVQNWRYRLSYALSQTKYGYTGLYIEPTELTPELEQKYTYSASEFTSSEDRTHRMNASLTYIIPENGGPKLLGARPLANLTFGMIYHVTSGLAYYWSPDFVATTKIESNRRYPLESQTDLQVEKRFFVGSIQLIASLRFKNLFNNRQLTPIDSAAELDRWVKRSASYMDADNDPYRDYRIYNYYQTYKNIPREIYFTLGFDF
;
A
#
# COMPACT_ATOMS: atom_id res chain seq x y z
N MET A 1 13.94 -13.44 -10.88
CA MET A 1 12.94 -14.32 -10.22
C MET A 1 12.65 -15.48 -11.15
N SER A 2 12.77 -16.71 -10.70
CA SER A 2 12.61 -17.90 -11.52
C SER A 2 12.20 -19.11 -10.68
N GLY A 3 11.67 -20.15 -11.33
CA GLY A 3 11.38 -21.43 -10.74
C GLY A 3 12.32 -22.53 -11.24
N LYS A 4 12.05 -23.75 -10.83
CA LYS A 4 12.75 -24.98 -11.21
C LYS A 4 11.75 -25.96 -11.83
N ILE A 5 12.14 -26.64 -12.89
CA ILE A 5 11.45 -27.84 -13.39
C ILE A 5 12.35 -29.03 -13.13
N SER A 6 11.80 -30.11 -12.60
CA SER A 6 12.47 -31.40 -12.46
C SER A 6 11.49 -32.54 -12.75
N GLY A 7 12.00 -33.71 -12.95
CA GLY A 7 11.18 -34.88 -13.19
C GLY A 7 12.00 -36.08 -13.60
N ARG A 8 11.31 -37.20 -13.84
CA ARG A 8 11.89 -38.43 -14.29
C ARG A 8 11.29 -38.88 -15.61
N VAL A 9 12.10 -39.37 -16.50
CA VAL A 9 11.65 -39.91 -17.81
C VAL A 9 11.94 -41.43 -17.85
N VAL A 10 10.91 -42.17 -18.14
CA VAL A 10 10.97 -43.61 -18.25
C VAL A 10 10.37 -44.10 -19.56
N ASP A 11 10.77 -45.28 -20.00
CA ASP A 11 10.10 -45.99 -21.09
C ASP A 11 8.73 -46.51 -20.60
N LYS A 12 7.69 -46.24 -21.34
CA LYS A 12 6.29 -46.55 -21.01
C LYS A 12 6.02 -48.04 -20.90
N ASN A 13 6.75 -48.86 -21.65
CA ASN A 13 6.49 -50.31 -21.72
C ASN A 13 7.34 -51.07 -20.70
N SER A 14 8.62 -50.70 -20.56
CA SER A 14 9.55 -51.42 -19.65
C SER A 14 9.60 -50.80 -18.24
N GLY A 15 9.22 -49.49 -18.09
CA GLY A 15 9.40 -48.73 -16.84
C GLY A 15 10.87 -48.40 -16.57
N GLU A 16 11.81 -48.71 -17.45
CA GLU A 16 13.22 -48.40 -17.28
C GLU A 16 13.51 -46.88 -17.46
N ALA A 17 14.47 -46.41 -16.68
CA ALA A 17 14.94 -45.06 -16.77
C ALA A 17 15.62 -44.77 -18.11
N LEU A 18 15.26 -43.67 -18.75
CA LEU A 18 15.84 -43.24 -20.03
C LEU A 18 16.97 -42.24 -19.81
N LEU A 19 18.21 -42.65 -20.02
CA LEU A 19 19.40 -41.82 -19.95
C LEU A 19 19.55 -40.97 -21.24
N GLY A 20 19.83 -39.68 -21.12
CA GLY A 20 20.18 -38.83 -22.23
C GLY A 20 18.96 -38.28 -23.01
N VAL A 21 17.74 -38.38 -22.49
CA VAL A 21 16.56 -37.71 -23.07
C VAL A 21 16.79 -36.22 -23.05
N ASN A 22 16.67 -35.57 -24.19
CA ASN A 22 16.77 -34.11 -24.29
C ASN A 22 15.43 -33.46 -23.93
N VAL A 23 15.40 -32.77 -22.81
CA VAL A 23 14.23 -32.04 -22.29
C VAL A 23 14.45 -30.54 -22.47
N VAL A 24 13.65 -29.89 -23.30
CA VAL A 24 13.81 -28.45 -23.64
C VAL A 24 12.51 -27.69 -23.40
N ILE A 25 12.61 -26.47 -22.87
CA ILE A 25 11.48 -25.56 -22.79
C ILE A 25 11.34 -24.88 -24.15
N LYS A 26 10.24 -25.15 -24.84
CA LYS A 26 9.96 -24.64 -26.19
C LYS A 26 10.00 -23.11 -26.23
N GLY A 27 10.62 -22.58 -27.27
CA GLY A 27 10.83 -21.12 -27.41
C GLY A 27 11.92 -20.56 -26.50
N THR A 28 12.72 -21.42 -25.86
CA THR A 28 13.85 -20.99 -25.03
C THR A 28 15.07 -21.86 -25.28
N SER A 29 16.21 -21.40 -24.76
CA SER A 29 17.45 -22.19 -24.74
C SER A 29 17.62 -23.04 -23.46
N LEU A 30 16.60 -23.06 -22.60
CA LEU A 30 16.67 -23.77 -21.34
C LEU A 30 16.28 -25.24 -21.53
N GLY A 31 17.13 -26.14 -21.11
CA GLY A 31 16.90 -27.57 -21.18
C GLY A 31 17.94 -28.37 -20.40
N ALA A 32 17.70 -29.65 -20.26
CA ALA A 32 18.61 -30.59 -19.62
C ALA A 32 18.50 -31.96 -20.29
N ALA A 33 19.57 -32.75 -20.20
CA ALA A 33 19.51 -34.20 -20.50
C ALA A 33 19.23 -34.96 -19.22
N THR A 34 18.52 -36.10 -19.32
CA THR A 34 18.30 -37.01 -18.20
C THR A 34 19.57 -37.74 -17.80
N ASP A 35 19.74 -37.97 -16.49
CA ASP A 35 20.83 -38.76 -15.89
C ASP A 35 20.58 -40.27 -15.99
N GLU A 36 21.49 -41.10 -15.41
CA GLU A 36 21.42 -42.56 -15.39
C GLU A 36 20.13 -43.12 -14.75
N ASN A 37 19.51 -42.33 -13.86
CA ASN A 37 18.25 -42.68 -13.20
C ASN A 37 17.02 -42.09 -13.92
N GLY A 38 17.23 -41.47 -15.10
CA GLY A 38 16.20 -40.79 -15.89
C GLY A 38 15.80 -39.42 -15.34
N ASN A 39 16.46 -38.90 -14.32
CA ASN A 39 16.11 -37.64 -13.72
C ASN A 39 16.68 -36.45 -14.51
N TYR A 40 15.94 -35.33 -14.53
CA TYR A 40 16.40 -34.07 -15.12
C TYR A 40 16.05 -32.88 -14.22
N VAL A 41 16.85 -31.85 -14.30
CA VAL A 41 16.63 -30.57 -13.57
C VAL A 41 16.95 -29.40 -14.49
N ILE A 42 16.03 -28.45 -14.56
CA ILE A 42 16.20 -27.19 -15.29
C ILE A 42 15.98 -26.04 -14.31
N LEU A 43 17.04 -25.32 -13.95
CA LEU A 43 16.99 -24.14 -13.09
C LEU A 43 16.75 -22.86 -13.91
N GLY A 44 16.35 -21.79 -13.19
CA GLY A 44 16.26 -20.47 -13.77
C GLY A 44 15.09 -20.28 -14.74
N VAL A 45 14.05 -21.10 -14.66
CA VAL A 45 12.91 -21.03 -15.56
C VAL A 45 12.01 -19.84 -15.20
N PRO A 46 11.73 -18.92 -16.16
CA PRO A 46 10.79 -17.83 -15.93
C PRO A 46 9.40 -18.33 -15.53
N PRO A 47 8.69 -17.66 -14.58
CA PRO A 47 7.36 -18.09 -14.16
C PRO A 47 6.32 -18.01 -15.29
N GLY A 48 5.18 -18.66 -15.08
CA GLY A 48 4.08 -18.77 -16.03
C GLY A 48 3.98 -20.13 -16.72
N ALA A 49 3.00 -20.28 -17.61
CA ALA A 49 2.79 -21.51 -18.37
C ALA A 49 3.87 -21.72 -19.42
N LYS A 50 4.43 -22.93 -19.46
CA LYS A 50 5.50 -23.36 -20.38
C LYS A 50 5.06 -24.61 -21.16
N GLU A 51 5.73 -24.86 -22.29
CA GLU A 51 5.63 -26.09 -23.06
C GLU A 51 7.00 -26.78 -23.05
N LEU A 52 7.04 -28.04 -22.57
CA LEU A 52 8.25 -28.86 -22.62
C LEU A 52 8.22 -29.73 -23.86
N GLN A 53 9.35 -29.88 -24.50
CA GLN A 53 9.54 -30.82 -25.59
C GLN A 53 10.62 -31.83 -25.18
N LEU A 54 10.27 -33.11 -25.27
CA LEU A 54 11.17 -34.23 -24.96
C LEU A 54 11.47 -34.99 -26.23
N THR A 55 12.76 -35.21 -26.51
CA THR A 55 13.22 -35.97 -27.67
C THR A 55 14.24 -37.02 -27.28
N TYR A 56 14.05 -38.23 -27.78
CA TYR A 56 14.95 -39.34 -27.53
C TYR A 56 14.99 -40.30 -28.74
N ILE A 57 16.15 -40.79 -29.06
CA ILE A 57 16.31 -41.70 -30.23
C ILE A 57 15.52 -43.00 -29.98
N GLY A 58 14.69 -43.39 -30.95
CA GLY A 58 13.86 -44.61 -30.85
C GLY A 58 12.54 -44.41 -30.08
N HIS A 59 12.19 -43.18 -29.67
CA HIS A 59 10.95 -42.87 -28.97
C HIS A 59 10.19 -41.72 -29.65
N ALA A 60 8.89 -41.71 -29.53
CA ALA A 60 8.06 -40.61 -30.03
C ALA A 60 8.37 -39.32 -29.30
N THR A 61 8.44 -38.20 -30.02
CA THR A 61 8.61 -36.89 -29.43
C THR A 61 7.39 -36.54 -28.56
N VAL A 62 7.61 -36.13 -27.30
CA VAL A 62 6.54 -35.76 -26.38
C VAL A 62 6.56 -34.22 -26.18
N SER A 63 5.41 -33.58 -26.38
CA SER A 63 5.17 -32.17 -26.04
C SER A 63 4.23 -32.07 -24.85
N VAL A 64 4.70 -31.46 -23.74
CA VAL A 64 3.91 -31.26 -22.53
C VAL A 64 3.52 -29.80 -22.43
N LYS A 65 2.23 -29.52 -22.69
CA LYS A 65 1.67 -28.16 -22.65
C LYS A 65 1.13 -27.80 -21.25
N GLY A 66 1.10 -26.51 -20.92
CA GLY A 66 0.49 -26.01 -19.68
C GLY A 66 1.30 -26.30 -18.42
N VAL A 67 2.60 -26.52 -18.55
CA VAL A 67 3.50 -26.66 -17.38
C VAL A 67 3.61 -25.32 -16.66
N LEU A 68 2.96 -25.22 -15.51
CA LEU A 68 2.93 -23.99 -14.73
C LEU A 68 4.17 -23.90 -13.83
N VAL A 69 5.01 -22.94 -14.10
CA VAL A 69 6.20 -22.63 -13.29
C VAL A 69 5.91 -21.46 -12.37
N ASN A 70 6.13 -21.67 -11.08
CA ASN A 70 6.01 -20.63 -10.05
C ASN A 70 7.40 -20.23 -9.57
N THR A 71 7.54 -18.97 -9.18
CA THR A 71 8.78 -18.43 -8.59
C THR A 71 9.16 -19.21 -7.32
N ASP A 72 10.45 -19.53 -7.15
CA ASP A 72 11.04 -20.27 -6.01
C ASP A 72 10.44 -21.65 -5.72
N ARG A 73 9.72 -22.23 -6.70
CA ARG A 73 9.10 -23.54 -6.60
C ARG A 73 9.72 -24.54 -7.57
N THR A 74 9.59 -25.81 -7.21
CA THR A 74 9.92 -26.93 -8.08
C THR A 74 8.64 -27.46 -8.72
N THR A 75 8.53 -27.39 -10.04
CA THR A 75 7.48 -28.04 -10.82
C THR A 75 7.98 -29.42 -11.22
N ILE A 76 7.34 -30.46 -10.69
CA ILE A 76 7.72 -31.86 -10.99
C ILE A 76 6.88 -32.34 -12.16
N ILE A 77 7.55 -32.81 -13.22
CA ILE A 77 6.94 -33.35 -14.44
C ILE A 77 7.61 -34.69 -14.78
N ASP A 78 6.96 -35.76 -14.40
CA ASP A 78 7.37 -37.12 -14.73
C ASP A 78 6.71 -37.53 -16.05
N ILE A 79 7.46 -38.13 -16.95
CA ILE A 79 7.03 -38.47 -18.31
C ILE A 79 7.36 -39.90 -18.65
N GLU A 80 6.38 -40.59 -19.25
CA GLU A 80 6.55 -41.89 -19.89
C GLU A 80 6.63 -41.67 -21.40
N MET A 81 7.74 -42.15 -22.03
CA MET A 81 7.94 -42.08 -23.47
C MET A 81 7.65 -43.44 -24.10
N GLU A 82 6.92 -43.43 -25.20
CA GLU A 82 6.58 -44.65 -25.92
C GLU A 82 7.62 -44.90 -27.02
N ALA A 83 8.15 -46.14 -27.06
CA ALA A 83 9.05 -46.56 -28.10
C ALA A 83 8.35 -46.49 -29.48
N ALA A 84 8.96 -45.82 -30.45
CA ALA A 84 8.45 -45.70 -31.79
C ALA A 84 9.51 -46.20 -32.79
N ALA A 85 9.12 -47.13 -33.63
CA ALA A 85 9.96 -47.55 -34.74
C ALA A 85 10.01 -46.45 -35.78
N ILE A 86 11.15 -45.71 -35.89
CA ILE A 86 11.45 -44.64 -36.83
C ILE A 86 10.40 -43.52 -36.82
N ASP A 87 10.74 -42.41 -36.17
CA ASP A 87 9.92 -41.24 -36.08
C ASP A 87 9.72 -40.56 -37.45
N LEU A 88 8.49 -40.53 -37.92
CA LEU A 88 8.03 -39.72 -39.03
C LEU A 88 7.30 -38.44 -38.54
N GLY A 89 7.74 -37.84 -37.46
CA GLY A 89 7.23 -36.56 -37.00
C GLY A 89 5.94 -36.63 -36.14
N GLN A 90 5.63 -37.79 -35.58
CA GLN A 90 4.52 -37.89 -34.63
C GLN A 90 4.88 -37.24 -33.27
N VAL A 91 4.21 -36.15 -32.93
CA VAL A 91 4.36 -35.47 -31.63
C VAL A 91 3.19 -35.85 -30.73
N VAL A 92 3.46 -36.58 -29.66
CA VAL A 92 2.46 -36.88 -28.62
C VAL A 92 2.29 -35.63 -27.75
N THR A 93 1.12 -35.00 -27.78
CA THR A 93 0.82 -33.84 -26.94
C THR A 93 0.13 -34.24 -25.66
N VAL A 94 0.71 -33.90 -24.51
CA VAL A 94 0.15 -34.12 -23.17
C VAL A 94 -0.08 -32.76 -22.50
N THR A 95 -1.18 -32.62 -21.77
CA THR A 95 -1.42 -31.41 -20.96
C THR A 95 -1.03 -31.68 -19.50
N ALA A 96 -0.15 -30.87 -18.97
CA ALA A 96 0.27 -30.97 -17.56
C ALA A 96 -0.92 -30.72 -16.61
N LYS A 97 -1.11 -31.60 -15.64
CA LYS A 97 -2.10 -31.38 -14.59
C LYS A 97 -1.46 -30.61 -13.45
N ARG A 98 -2.11 -29.54 -13.01
CA ARG A 98 -1.65 -28.80 -11.84
C ARG A 98 -1.78 -29.68 -10.58
N PRO A 99 -0.70 -29.87 -9.80
CA PRO A 99 -0.80 -30.61 -8.56
C PRO A 99 -1.72 -29.85 -7.58
N ILE A 100 -2.59 -30.58 -6.89
CA ILE A 100 -3.51 -30.01 -5.90
C ILE A 100 -2.76 -29.76 -4.59
N VAL A 101 -1.87 -30.64 -4.19
CA VAL A 101 -0.98 -30.51 -3.03
C VAL A 101 0.42 -30.14 -3.50
N GLU A 102 0.94 -29.05 -3.00
CA GLU A 102 2.28 -28.54 -3.31
C GLU A 102 3.29 -29.12 -2.30
N LYS A 103 3.86 -30.29 -2.61
CA LYS A 103 4.74 -31.05 -1.71
C LYS A 103 6.02 -30.30 -1.33
N ASP A 104 6.49 -29.38 -2.18
CA ASP A 104 7.69 -28.59 -1.98
C ASP A 104 7.45 -27.27 -1.22
N LYS A 105 6.23 -27.05 -0.74
CA LYS A 105 5.83 -25.82 -0.06
C LYS A 105 6.27 -25.82 1.39
N THR A 106 7.38 -25.09 1.68
CA THR A 106 7.91 -24.91 3.04
C THR A 106 7.52 -23.57 3.65
N SER A 107 6.79 -22.70 2.93
CA SER A 107 6.37 -21.35 3.37
C SER A 107 4.87 -21.14 3.17
N SER A 108 4.25 -20.25 3.94
CA SER A 108 2.89 -19.79 3.66
C SER A 108 2.91 -18.79 2.53
N SER A 109 2.67 -19.25 1.31
CA SER A 109 2.63 -18.38 0.13
C SER A 109 1.43 -18.65 -0.76
N VAL A 110 1.00 -17.64 -1.47
CA VAL A 110 -0.07 -17.67 -2.48
C VAL A 110 0.48 -17.12 -3.79
N HIS A 111 0.29 -17.87 -4.87
CA HIS A 111 0.65 -17.45 -6.22
C HIS A 111 -0.64 -17.13 -6.99
N ILE A 112 -0.68 -15.94 -7.58
CA ILE A 112 -1.82 -15.44 -8.36
C ILE A 112 -1.34 -15.16 -9.78
N GLN A 113 -1.95 -15.80 -10.74
CA GLN A 113 -1.59 -15.72 -12.16
C GLN A 113 -2.35 -14.57 -12.85
N SER A 114 -1.85 -14.14 -14.02
CA SER A 114 -2.45 -13.06 -14.81
C SER A 114 -3.92 -13.30 -15.13
N GLU A 115 -4.33 -14.54 -15.41
CA GLU A 115 -5.71 -14.88 -15.74
C GLU A 115 -6.64 -14.76 -14.53
N GLU A 116 -6.14 -15.04 -13.34
CA GLU A 116 -6.89 -14.86 -12.08
C GLU A 116 -7.07 -13.35 -11.80
N ILE A 117 -6.02 -12.55 -12.00
CA ILE A 117 -6.05 -11.10 -11.85
C ILE A 117 -7.10 -10.48 -12.80
N ALA A 118 -7.07 -10.86 -14.07
CA ALA A 118 -7.96 -10.31 -15.10
C ALA A 118 -9.44 -10.65 -14.88
N SER A 119 -9.75 -11.77 -14.21
CA SER A 119 -11.11 -12.25 -14.00
C SER A 119 -11.78 -11.71 -12.74
N GLN A 120 -11.07 -10.99 -11.88
CA GLN A 120 -11.58 -10.47 -10.61
C GLN A 120 -12.04 -9.01 -10.71
N PRO A 121 -13.05 -8.57 -9.95
CA PRO A 121 -13.56 -7.20 -9.93
C PRO A 121 -12.62 -6.25 -9.16
N VAL A 122 -11.34 -6.24 -9.51
CA VAL A 122 -10.30 -5.44 -8.86
C VAL A 122 -9.84 -4.28 -9.74
N VAL A 123 -9.48 -3.16 -9.13
CA VAL A 123 -8.92 -2.00 -9.83
C VAL A 123 -7.39 -2.12 -9.94
N GLY A 124 -6.75 -2.64 -8.91
CA GLY A 124 -5.30 -2.74 -8.84
C GLY A 124 -4.81 -3.92 -8.02
N LEU A 125 -3.50 -4.12 -8.02
CA LEU A 125 -2.86 -5.26 -7.35
C LEU A 125 -3.05 -5.25 -5.82
N ARG A 126 -3.20 -4.07 -5.22
CA ARG A 126 -3.44 -3.95 -3.76
C ARG A 126 -4.72 -4.68 -3.32
N GLU A 127 -5.79 -4.57 -4.09
CA GLU A 127 -7.06 -5.24 -3.79
C GLU A 127 -6.94 -6.76 -3.87
N ILE A 128 -6.03 -7.25 -4.72
CA ILE A 128 -5.74 -8.68 -4.86
C ILE A 128 -5.03 -9.22 -3.62
N LEU A 129 -4.13 -8.42 -3.01
CA LEU A 129 -3.46 -8.80 -1.78
C LEU A 129 -4.47 -9.09 -0.66
N GLU A 130 -5.52 -8.30 -0.57
CA GLU A 130 -6.57 -8.42 0.45
C GLU A 130 -7.39 -9.70 0.36
N LEU A 131 -7.34 -10.44 -0.77
CA LEU A 131 -7.98 -11.74 -0.91
C LEU A 131 -7.21 -12.87 -0.22
N SER A 132 -5.95 -12.64 0.12
CA SER A 132 -5.11 -13.63 0.79
C SER A 132 -5.43 -13.70 2.28
N PRO A 133 -5.43 -14.91 2.89
CA PRO A 133 -5.60 -15.03 4.33
C PRO A 133 -4.48 -14.28 5.06
N GLY A 134 -4.78 -13.73 6.24
CA GLY A 134 -3.83 -12.98 7.05
C GLY A 134 -3.49 -11.57 6.56
N VAL A 135 -3.96 -11.16 5.38
CA VAL A 135 -3.76 -9.81 4.84
C VAL A 135 -4.92 -8.91 5.23
N ASN A 136 -4.65 -7.78 5.86
CA ASN A 136 -5.63 -6.80 6.32
C ASN A 136 -5.35 -5.42 5.74
N ARG A 137 -6.38 -4.59 5.69
CA ARG A 137 -6.25 -3.15 5.50
C ARG A 137 -6.47 -2.45 6.83
N ASN A 138 -5.49 -1.69 7.28
CA ASN A 138 -5.52 -0.91 8.50
C ASN A 138 -6.45 0.30 8.37
N ALA A 139 -6.71 0.99 9.48
CA ALA A 139 -7.52 2.22 9.48
C ALA A 139 -6.93 3.32 8.61
N ASP A 140 -5.62 3.39 8.50
CA ASP A 140 -4.88 4.35 7.68
C ASP A 140 -4.80 3.96 6.20
N GLY A 141 -5.39 2.83 5.79
CA GLY A 141 -5.39 2.31 4.42
C GLY A 141 -4.13 1.50 4.05
N THR A 142 -3.15 1.36 4.96
CA THR A 142 -1.99 0.50 4.73
C THR A 142 -2.38 -0.98 4.75
N ILE A 143 -1.64 -1.79 4.00
CA ILE A 143 -1.78 -3.25 4.07
C ILE A 143 -0.94 -3.76 5.24
N SER A 144 -1.52 -4.64 6.05
CA SER A 144 -0.81 -5.40 7.06
C SER A 144 -0.90 -6.91 6.77
N ILE A 145 0.15 -7.63 7.15
CA ILE A 145 0.18 -9.09 7.06
C ILE A 145 0.36 -9.62 8.48
N ARG A 146 -0.61 -10.42 8.96
CA ARG A 146 -0.57 -11.06 10.29
C ARG A 146 -0.27 -10.08 11.44
N GLY A 147 -0.88 -8.89 11.37
CA GLY A 147 -0.72 -7.84 12.40
C GLY A 147 0.56 -7.00 12.30
N GLY A 148 1.43 -7.28 11.34
CA GLY A 148 2.59 -6.44 11.05
C GLY A 148 2.22 -5.19 10.24
N GLY A 149 2.96 -4.10 10.40
CA GLY A 149 2.72 -2.84 9.69
C GLY A 149 3.03 -2.92 8.19
N GLY A 150 2.45 -2.02 7.42
CA GLY A 150 2.67 -1.96 5.96
C GLY A 150 4.14 -1.73 5.57
N TYR A 151 4.90 -1.07 6.44
CA TYR A 151 6.34 -0.82 6.25
C TYR A 151 7.23 -2.02 6.57
N GLU A 152 6.64 -3.10 7.05
CA GLU A 152 7.33 -4.34 7.39
C GLU A 152 7.24 -5.39 6.28
N ILE A 153 6.54 -5.03 5.20
CA ILE A 153 6.36 -5.87 4.02
C ILE A 153 7.39 -5.46 2.97
N ASN A 154 8.12 -6.44 2.45
CA ASN A 154 9.00 -6.22 1.31
C ASN A 154 8.19 -6.35 0.01
N TYR A 155 8.01 -5.23 -0.69
CA TYR A 155 7.36 -5.20 -2.01
C TYR A 155 8.42 -5.14 -3.10
N SER A 156 8.30 -5.99 -4.11
CA SER A 156 9.22 -5.96 -5.24
C SER A 156 8.52 -6.19 -6.58
N VAL A 157 8.98 -5.46 -7.60
CA VAL A 157 8.54 -5.63 -8.99
C VAL A 157 9.77 -5.92 -9.84
N ASN A 158 9.79 -7.07 -10.51
CA ASN A 158 10.95 -7.52 -11.31
C ASN A 158 12.29 -7.47 -10.56
N GLY A 159 12.27 -7.72 -9.25
CA GLY A 159 13.47 -7.64 -8.41
C GLY A 159 13.79 -6.25 -7.85
N ILE A 160 13.16 -5.20 -8.33
CA ILE A 160 13.29 -3.85 -7.75
C ILE A 160 12.46 -3.80 -6.48
N THR A 161 13.11 -3.69 -5.34
CA THR A 161 12.44 -3.57 -4.05
C THR A 161 11.94 -2.16 -3.85
N SER A 162 10.70 -2.00 -3.41
CA SER A 162 10.17 -0.70 -3.01
C SER A 162 10.82 -0.28 -1.68
N VAL A 163 11.64 0.75 -1.74
CA VAL A 163 12.32 1.27 -0.55
C VAL A 163 11.37 2.21 0.20
N ASN A 164 11.30 2.04 1.51
CA ASN A 164 10.53 2.94 2.33
C ASN A 164 11.29 4.23 2.58
N THR A 165 10.96 5.25 1.81
CA THR A 165 11.48 6.61 1.92
C THR A 165 10.57 7.52 2.74
N ASN A 166 9.61 6.95 3.49
CA ASN A 166 8.67 7.75 4.26
C ASN A 166 9.37 8.60 5.31
N THR A 167 9.41 9.85 5.00
CA THR A 167 10.01 10.93 5.74
C THR A 167 8.98 11.89 6.28
N SER A 168 7.67 11.55 6.15
CA SER A 168 6.66 12.41 6.69
C SER A 168 6.86 12.52 8.20
N ALA A 169 7.35 13.67 8.61
CA ALA A 169 7.30 14.09 9.98
C ALA A 169 5.88 13.86 10.50
N THR A 170 5.76 13.23 11.63
CA THR A 170 4.49 13.16 12.36
C THR A 170 4.19 14.54 12.93
N ALA A 171 4.05 15.49 12.03
CA ALA A 171 3.72 16.84 12.36
C ALA A 171 2.32 16.88 12.91
N PHE A 172 2.18 17.42 14.08
CA PHE A 172 0.91 17.80 14.68
C PHE A 172 -0.20 16.74 14.66
N GLY A 173 -0.28 15.99 15.72
CA GLY A 173 -1.49 15.26 16.08
C GLY A 173 -1.87 14.08 15.18
N GLY A 174 -0.91 13.42 14.56
CA GLY A 174 -1.16 12.15 13.86
C GLY A 174 -1.84 12.26 12.50
N SER A 175 -2.10 13.46 12.02
CA SER A 175 -2.56 13.69 10.64
C SER A 175 -1.38 13.80 9.67
N GLY A 176 -0.27 13.13 9.97
CA GLY A 176 0.86 13.04 9.09
C GLY A 176 0.42 12.63 7.71
N MET A 177 0.93 13.30 6.69
CA MET A 177 0.65 12.95 5.31
C MET A 177 0.95 11.49 5.14
N SER A 178 -0.14 10.77 5.15
CA SER A 178 -0.35 9.41 4.74
C SER A 178 0.81 8.43 4.90
N LYS A 179 0.80 7.76 5.99
CA LYS A 179 1.50 6.47 6.15
C LYS A 179 1.06 5.44 5.08
N SER A 180 -0.08 5.66 4.41
CA SER A 180 -0.73 4.64 3.60
C SER A 180 -0.11 4.39 2.24
N ASP A 181 0.54 5.37 1.62
CA ASP A 181 0.98 5.24 0.23
C ASP A 181 2.44 4.81 0.07
N ASN A 182 3.21 4.85 1.14
CA ASN A 182 4.65 4.63 1.06
C ASN A 182 5.10 3.16 1.11
N SER A 183 4.21 2.25 1.42
CA SER A 183 4.53 0.82 1.42
C SER A 183 4.54 0.20 0.02
N TRP A 184 3.89 0.85 -0.94
CA TRP A 184 3.80 0.39 -2.34
C TRP A 184 4.08 1.56 -3.27
N LYS A 185 5.32 1.68 -3.73
CA LYS A 185 5.79 2.82 -4.53
C LYS A 185 5.34 2.79 -5.99
N TYR A 186 5.18 1.60 -6.56
CA TYR A 186 4.89 1.44 -7.97
C TYR A 186 3.51 0.84 -8.18
N ASP A 187 2.59 1.59 -8.77
CA ASP A 187 1.37 1.02 -9.31
C ASP A 187 1.72 0.25 -10.59
N VAL A 188 1.56 -1.05 -10.59
CA VAL A 188 1.85 -1.89 -11.77
C VAL A 188 0.57 -2.10 -12.55
N ASN A 189 0.62 -1.81 -13.86
CA ASN A 189 -0.47 -2.09 -14.77
C ASN A 189 -0.87 -3.58 -14.71
N PRO A 190 -2.10 -3.94 -14.36
CA PRO A 190 -2.52 -5.34 -14.28
C PRO A 190 -2.33 -6.14 -15.58
N LEU A 191 -2.39 -5.48 -16.75
CA LEU A 191 -2.12 -6.12 -18.05
C LEU A 191 -0.66 -6.54 -18.20
N ALA A 192 0.26 -5.91 -17.47
CA ALA A 192 1.67 -6.22 -17.48
C ALA A 192 2.05 -7.39 -16.58
N VAL A 193 1.22 -7.77 -15.64
CA VAL A 193 1.56 -8.79 -14.65
C VAL A 193 1.51 -10.18 -15.26
N SER A 194 2.57 -10.94 -15.06
CA SER A 194 2.63 -12.37 -15.34
C SER A 194 2.20 -13.17 -14.11
N GLN A 195 2.77 -12.83 -12.96
CA GLN A 195 2.50 -13.51 -11.70
C GLN A 195 2.70 -12.56 -10.53
N MET A 196 1.89 -12.71 -9.48
CA MET A 196 2.11 -12.13 -8.17
C MET A 196 2.25 -13.24 -7.13
N GLU A 197 3.24 -13.13 -6.26
CA GLU A 197 3.44 -14.03 -5.13
C GLU A 197 3.36 -13.23 -3.83
N ILE A 198 2.62 -13.76 -2.87
CA ILE A 198 2.47 -13.22 -1.52
C ILE A 198 2.96 -14.28 -0.55
N ILE A 199 3.96 -13.95 0.26
CA ILE A 199 4.52 -14.84 1.28
C ILE A 199 4.21 -14.21 2.63
N SER A 200 3.32 -14.81 3.39
CA SER A 200 2.86 -14.29 4.70
C SER A 200 3.62 -14.88 5.89
N GLY A 201 4.49 -15.84 5.67
CA GLY A 201 5.30 -16.44 6.72
C GLY A 201 6.35 -17.41 6.18
N GLY A 202 7.43 -17.61 6.94
CA GLY A 202 8.46 -18.59 6.63
C GLY A 202 9.22 -18.34 5.33
N PHE A 203 9.43 -17.09 4.94
CA PHE A 203 10.16 -16.79 3.72
C PHE A 203 11.65 -17.07 3.83
N ASN A 204 12.24 -17.42 2.68
CA ASN A 204 13.62 -17.87 2.54
C ASN A 204 14.66 -16.84 2.99
N ALA A 205 15.90 -17.28 3.23
CA ALA A 205 17.01 -16.43 3.68
C ALA A 205 17.41 -15.35 2.64
N GLU A 206 17.08 -15.55 1.38
CA GLU A 206 17.31 -14.58 0.31
C GLU A 206 16.53 -13.24 0.46
N TYR A 207 15.46 -13.21 1.28
CA TYR A 207 14.65 -12.02 1.51
C TYR A 207 15.09 -11.28 2.76
N GLY A 208 15.67 -10.09 2.59
CA GLY A 208 16.04 -9.17 3.67
C GLY A 208 14.99 -8.07 3.90
N ASN A 209 15.22 -7.30 4.94
CA ASN A 209 14.42 -6.12 5.29
C ASN A 209 12.90 -6.35 5.23
N ALA A 210 12.45 -7.49 5.76
CA ALA A 210 11.05 -7.89 5.84
C ALA A 210 10.79 -8.54 7.19
N GLN A 211 9.73 -8.11 7.88
CA GLN A 211 9.33 -8.65 9.17
C GLN A 211 8.02 -9.42 9.09
N SER A 212 7.05 -8.92 8.33
CA SER A 212 5.69 -9.46 8.30
C SER A 212 5.36 -10.20 7.00
N GLY A 213 6.01 -9.90 5.89
CA GLY A 213 5.73 -10.58 4.63
C GLY A 213 6.56 -10.09 3.46
N VAL A 214 6.42 -10.82 2.35
CA VAL A 214 7.07 -10.49 1.06
C VAL A 214 6.02 -10.54 -0.05
N VAL A 215 5.97 -9.51 -0.88
CA VAL A 215 5.12 -9.44 -2.07
C VAL A 215 5.99 -9.25 -3.29
N LYS A 216 5.88 -10.17 -4.25
CA LYS A 216 6.64 -10.14 -5.49
C LYS A 216 5.71 -10.05 -6.69
N VAL A 217 5.98 -9.10 -7.57
CA VAL A 217 5.31 -8.97 -8.84
C VAL A 217 6.31 -9.22 -9.96
N VAL A 218 5.97 -10.12 -10.85
CA VAL A 218 6.74 -10.40 -12.07
C VAL A 218 5.91 -9.94 -13.25
N THR A 219 6.48 -9.08 -14.08
CA THR A 219 5.82 -8.63 -15.31
C THR A 219 6.05 -9.61 -16.45
N LYS A 220 5.24 -9.50 -17.49
CA LYS A 220 5.43 -10.18 -18.75
C LYS A 220 6.77 -9.78 -19.39
N GLU A 221 7.30 -10.64 -20.22
CA GLU A 221 8.44 -10.40 -21.10
C GLU A 221 7.97 -10.49 -22.56
N GLY A 222 8.72 -9.93 -23.48
CA GLY A 222 8.47 -10.11 -24.90
C GLY A 222 8.68 -11.58 -25.30
N GLY A 223 7.74 -12.11 -26.07
CA GLY A 223 7.82 -13.45 -26.66
C GLY A 223 8.40 -13.45 -28.06
N ASP A 224 8.27 -14.57 -28.74
CA ASP A 224 8.61 -14.79 -30.17
C ASP A 224 7.53 -14.24 -31.11
N HIS A 225 6.37 -13.86 -30.58
CA HIS A 225 5.27 -13.24 -31.30
C HIS A 225 4.88 -11.92 -30.67
N PHE A 226 4.38 -11.00 -31.50
CA PHE A 226 3.79 -9.77 -30.99
C PHE A 226 2.47 -10.08 -30.28
N SER A 227 2.33 -9.51 -29.11
CA SER A 227 1.10 -9.59 -28.30
C SER A 227 0.90 -8.29 -27.55
N GLY A 228 -0.35 -7.99 -27.28
CA GLY A 228 -0.64 -6.75 -26.57
C GLY A 228 -2.11 -6.65 -26.19
N GLY A 229 -2.44 -5.58 -25.50
CA GLY A 229 -3.80 -5.29 -25.10
C GLY A 229 -3.99 -3.84 -24.72
N PHE A 230 -5.20 -3.39 -24.85
CA PHE A 230 -5.64 -2.06 -24.48
C PHE A 230 -6.94 -2.13 -23.69
N ARG A 231 -7.09 -1.29 -22.66
CA ARG A 231 -8.32 -1.11 -21.89
C ARG A 231 -8.57 0.38 -21.67
N PHE A 232 -9.78 0.80 -21.89
CA PHE A 232 -10.32 2.08 -21.44
C PHE A 232 -11.36 1.81 -20.38
N GLU A 233 -11.16 2.36 -19.19
CA GLU A 233 -12.08 2.24 -18.06
C GLU A 233 -12.66 3.61 -17.72
N TYR A 234 -13.95 3.67 -17.52
CA TYR A 234 -14.71 4.88 -17.28
C TYR A 234 -15.69 4.69 -16.12
N ARG A 235 -15.74 5.64 -15.19
CA ARG A 235 -16.80 5.77 -14.21
C ARG A 235 -17.48 7.13 -14.44
N PRO A 236 -18.82 7.17 -14.56
CA PRO A 236 -19.54 8.40 -14.78
C PRO A 236 -19.30 9.47 -13.71
N THR A 237 -19.66 10.68 -14.07
CA THR A 237 -19.75 11.81 -13.13
C THR A 237 -20.77 11.50 -12.04
N GLY A 238 -20.60 12.08 -10.86
CA GLY A 238 -21.52 11.88 -9.75
C GLY A 238 -20.89 12.12 -8.39
N GLN A 239 -21.71 12.00 -7.36
CA GLN A 239 -21.28 12.09 -5.97
C GLN A 239 -20.87 10.71 -5.46
N TYR A 240 -19.65 10.57 -5.02
CA TYR A 240 -19.06 9.32 -4.54
C TYR A 240 -18.69 9.35 -3.05
N HIS A 241 -19.48 10.06 -2.25
CA HIS A 241 -19.47 10.01 -0.80
C HIS A 241 -20.90 9.91 -0.27
N TRP A 242 -21.02 9.52 0.97
CA TRP A 242 -22.31 9.44 1.67
C TRP A 242 -22.79 10.84 2.07
N GLY A 243 -24.11 11.01 2.18
CA GLY A 243 -24.72 12.27 2.59
C GLY A 243 -24.96 13.23 1.42
N ASP A 244 -25.30 14.45 1.76
CA ASP A 244 -25.69 15.47 0.81
C ASP A 244 -24.49 16.10 0.11
N TYR A 245 -24.74 16.77 -0.99
CA TYR A 245 -23.73 17.55 -1.68
C TYR A 245 -23.14 18.62 -0.75
N LEU A 246 -21.79 18.69 -0.70
CA LEU A 246 -21.11 19.54 0.29
C LEU A 246 -21.38 21.03 0.15
N TYR A 247 -21.77 21.48 -1.04
CA TYR A 247 -22.10 22.87 -1.33
C TYR A 247 -23.62 23.05 -1.56
N SER A 248 -24.46 22.16 -1.04
CA SER A 248 -25.91 22.28 -1.08
C SER A 248 -26.41 23.41 -0.19
N ASN A 249 -27.56 24.01 -0.57
CA ASN A 249 -28.27 24.93 0.31
C ASN A 249 -28.81 24.28 1.57
N ASP A 250 -28.94 22.94 1.57
CA ASP A 250 -29.38 22.16 2.72
C ASP A 250 -28.30 22.04 3.79
N GLN A 251 -27.07 22.45 3.48
CA GLN A 251 -26.01 22.54 4.47
C GLN A 251 -26.38 23.59 5.52
N ARG A 252 -26.17 23.26 6.81
CA ARG A 252 -26.62 24.11 7.91
C ARG A 252 -26.06 25.52 7.87
N GLU A 253 -24.80 25.68 7.50
CA GLU A 253 -24.17 26.99 7.33
C GLU A 253 -24.87 27.84 6.27
N TRP A 254 -25.42 27.21 5.21
CA TRP A 254 -26.20 27.91 4.19
C TRP A 254 -27.60 28.27 4.66
N GLN A 255 -28.23 27.43 5.47
CA GLN A 255 -29.53 27.72 6.07
C GLN A 255 -29.45 28.91 7.02
N LEU A 256 -28.29 29.13 7.67
CA LEU A 256 -28.09 30.24 8.59
C LEU A 256 -27.56 31.47 7.89
N TRP A 257 -26.53 31.33 7.08
CA TRP A 257 -25.76 32.48 6.55
C TRP A 257 -25.98 32.72 5.05
N GLY A 258 -26.72 31.87 4.40
CA GLY A 258 -27.15 32.08 3.02
C GLY A 258 -28.28 33.10 2.85
N ASP A 259 -28.84 33.58 3.96
CA ASP A 259 -29.88 34.60 3.99
C ASP A 259 -29.29 35.94 4.46
N ILE A 260 -29.47 37.01 3.66
CA ILE A 260 -28.97 38.37 3.95
C ILE A 260 -29.59 38.93 5.23
N ASP A 261 -30.83 38.56 5.55
CA ASP A 261 -31.54 39.08 6.73
C ASP A 261 -30.88 38.67 8.05
N ASN A 262 -30.13 37.55 8.04
CA ASN A 262 -29.32 37.15 9.20
C ASN A 262 -28.04 37.99 9.37
N TRP A 263 -27.69 38.80 8.38
CA TRP A 263 -26.51 39.65 8.42
C TRP A 263 -26.86 41.11 8.75
N ILE A 264 -27.99 41.63 8.25
CA ILE A 264 -28.43 42.99 8.47
C ILE A 264 -28.81 43.14 9.95
N GLY A 265 -28.31 44.23 10.56
CA GLY A 265 -28.52 44.49 11.98
C GLY A 265 -27.83 43.54 12.96
N HIS A 266 -27.03 42.58 12.46
CA HIS A 266 -26.29 41.65 13.34
C HIS A 266 -25.21 42.41 14.11
N PRO A 267 -25.07 42.20 15.44
CA PRO A 267 -24.19 43.00 16.32
C PRO A 267 -22.71 43.01 15.91
N SER A 268 -22.29 42.03 15.13
CA SER A 268 -20.93 41.94 14.65
C SER A 268 -20.57 42.93 13.54
N PHE A 269 -21.53 43.64 12.96
CA PHE A 269 -21.30 44.59 11.87
C PHE A 269 -21.59 46.01 12.34
N ALA A 270 -20.64 46.90 12.09
CA ALA A 270 -20.81 48.29 12.48
C ALA A 270 -21.88 49.01 11.65
N THR A 271 -22.16 48.55 10.44
CA THR A 271 -23.11 49.15 9.51
C THR A 271 -23.73 48.07 8.62
N ASP A 272 -24.91 48.33 8.06
CA ASP A 272 -25.55 47.43 7.11
C ASP A 272 -24.74 47.32 5.80
N SER A 273 -24.04 48.37 5.39
CA SER A 273 -23.08 48.29 4.28
C SER A 273 -21.99 47.28 4.54
N ALA A 274 -21.45 47.24 5.74
CA ALA A 274 -20.48 46.21 6.14
C ALA A 274 -21.08 44.80 6.16
N ALA A 275 -22.34 44.68 6.60
CA ALA A 275 -23.07 43.42 6.58
C ALA A 275 -23.26 42.88 5.17
N VAL A 276 -23.73 43.76 4.22
CA VAL A 276 -23.92 43.39 2.81
C VAL A 276 -22.60 42.99 2.15
N ASN A 277 -21.53 43.76 2.35
CA ASN A 277 -20.23 43.46 1.76
C ASN A 277 -19.69 42.10 2.25
N ASN A 278 -19.90 41.79 3.52
CA ASN A 278 -19.43 40.51 4.08
C ASN A 278 -20.30 39.33 3.69
N TYR A 279 -21.61 39.53 3.56
CA TYR A 279 -22.47 38.52 2.95
C TYR A 279 -22.00 38.18 1.54
N ASN A 280 -21.78 39.21 0.71
CA ASN A 280 -21.32 39.01 -0.66
C ASN A 280 -19.99 38.24 -0.73
N LEU A 281 -19.05 38.59 0.13
CA LEU A 281 -17.77 37.89 0.25
C LEU A 281 -17.96 36.47 0.71
N TRP A 282 -18.80 36.25 1.71
CA TRP A 282 -19.09 34.91 2.25
C TRP A 282 -19.72 34.03 1.17
N VAL A 283 -20.77 34.48 0.51
CA VAL A 283 -21.44 33.74 -0.58
C VAL A 283 -20.46 33.40 -1.69
N THR A 284 -19.64 34.35 -2.11
CA THR A 284 -18.65 34.16 -3.18
C THR A 284 -17.64 33.05 -2.83
N ASN A 285 -17.18 33.05 -1.59
CA ASN A 285 -16.16 32.07 -1.14
C ASN A 285 -16.75 30.69 -0.80
N HIS A 286 -18.03 30.61 -0.48
CA HIS A 286 -18.70 29.38 -0.06
C HIS A 286 -19.50 28.68 -1.19
N ARG A 287 -19.52 29.27 -2.38
CA ARG A 287 -20.10 28.63 -3.57
C ARG A 287 -19.02 28.22 -4.56
N PRO A 288 -19.22 27.07 -5.24
CA PRO A 288 -18.35 26.68 -6.34
C PRO A 288 -18.23 27.76 -7.39
N GLY A 289 -17.05 27.88 -8.00
CA GLY A 289 -16.88 28.70 -9.19
C GLY A 289 -17.75 28.19 -10.32
N GLY A 290 -18.46 29.09 -11.00
CA GLY A 290 -19.43 28.83 -12.05
C GLY A 290 -20.88 28.72 -11.57
N ASP A 291 -21.13 28.58 -10.26
CA ASP A 291 -22.50 28.61 -9.72
C ASP A 291 -23.16 29.97 -9.89
N LYS A 292 -24.48 29.97 -10.06
CA LYS A 292 -25.28 31.20 -9.96
C LYS A 292 -25.43 31.55 -8.49
N ILE A 293 -25.05 32.79 -8.16
CA ILE A 293 -25.13 33.35 -6.81
C ILE A 293 -25.94 34.61 -6.80
N THR A 294 -26.63 34.88 -5.69
CA THR A 294 -27.32 36.14 -5.43
C THR A 294 -26.46 36.98 -4.50
N LEU A 295 -26.09 38.13 -4.96
CA LEU A 295 -25.36 39.16 -4.22
C LEU A 295 -26.23 40.39 -4.07
N TYR A 296 -25.85 41.36 -3.21
CA TYR A 296 -26.61 42.55 -2.96
C TYR A 296 -25.77 43.82 -3.17
N ASN A 297 -26.38 44.83 -3.78
CA ASN A 297 -25.86 46.18 -3.80
C ASN A 297 -26.47 46.97 -2.63
N TYR A 298 -25.63 47.72 -1.94
CA TYR A 298 -26.09 48.61 -0.87
C TYR A 298 -26.05 50.04 -1.30
N ASN A 299 -27.18 50.76 -1.14
CA ASN A 299 -27.29 52.18 -1.41
C ASN A 299 -27.09 52.93 -0.07
N SER A 300 -26.00 53.68 0.05
CA SER A 300 -25.68 54.42 1.28
C SER A 300 -26.57 55.64 1.52
N GLU A 301 -27.27 56.17 0.50
CA GLU A 301 -28.15 57.31 0.62
C GLU A 301 -29.54 56.88 1.12
N THR A 302 -30.08 55.76 0.65
CA THR A 302 -31.40 55.28 1.01
C THR A 302 -31.37 54.22 2.13
N GLY A 303 -30.21 53.59 2.39
CA GLY A 303 -30.10 52.49 3.30
C GLY A 303 -30.65 51.16 2.77
N GLU A 304 -31.05 51.13 1.49
CA GLU A 304 -31.65 49.95 0.86
C GLU A 304 -30.57 49.01 0.29
N TYR A 305 -30.85 47.72 0.33
CA TYR A 305 -30.03 46.70 -0.34
C TYR A 305 -30.87 45.94 -1.38
N THR A 306 -30.35 45.83 -2.59
CA THR A 306 -31.04 45.24 -3.75
C THR A 306 -30.32 44.02 -4.27
N PRO A 307 -31.03 42.87 -4.44
CA PRO A 307 -30.39 41.65 -4.94
C PRO A 307 -30.11 41.74 -6.44
N TYR A 308 -29.00 41.07 -6.84
CA TYR A 308 -28.71 40.78 -8.23
C TYR A 308 -28.10 39.39 -8.34
N THR A 309 -28.39 38.69 -9.43
CA THR A 309 -27.87 37.34 -9.68
C THR A 309 -26.71 37.42 -10.68
N THR A 310 -25.62 36.71 -10.35
CA THR A 310 -24.45 36.62 -11.20
C THR A 310 -23.86 35.22 -11.18
N GLU A 311 -22.98 34.90 -12.14
CA GLU A 311 -22.14 33.73 -12.09
C GLU A 311 -21.00 33.98 -11.10
N ASN A 312 -20.70 33.00 -10.22
CA ASN A 312 -19.58 33.09 -9.28
C ASN A 312 -18.25 32.98 -10.01
N ARG A 313 -17.68 34.10 -10.42
CA ARG A 313 -16.36 34.17 -11.08
C ARG A 313 -15.22 34.51 -10.12
N SER A 314 -15.56 34.85 -8.89
CA SER A 314 -14.62 35.44 -7.91
C SER A 314 -14.31 34.48 -6.76
N ASN A 315 -14.64 33.21 -6.89
CA ASN A 315 -14.24 32.23 -5.86
C ASN A 315 -12.72 32.01 -5.88
N ILE A 316 -12.03 32.74 -5.03
CA ILE A 316 -10.57 32.64 -4.85
C ILE A 316 -10.18 31.44 -3.99
N MET A 317 -11.10 30.88 -3.21
CA MET A 317 -10.85 29.78 -2.28
C MET A 317 -10.81 28.41 -2.96
N GLY A 318 -11.19 28.36 -4.22
CA GLY A 318 -11.02 27.17 -5.06
C GLY A 318 -12.17 26.15 -5.01
N ALA A 319 -13.30 26.45 -4.37
CA ALA A 319 -14.45 25.54 -4.37
C ALA A 319 -14.99 25.30 -5.80
N TYR A 320 -15.33 24.07 -6.13
CA TYR A 320 -15.82 23.66 -7.45
C TYR A 320 -16.84 22.51 -7.36
N ASP A 321 -17.64 22.29 -8.40
CA ASP A 321 -18.53 21.13 -8.45
C ASP A 321 -17.75 19.85 -8.77
N TYR A 322 -17.38 19.13 -7.72
CA TYR A 322 -16.64 17.88 -7.83
C TYR A 322 -17.47 16.71 -8.39
N ARG A 323 -18.78 16.83 -8.45
CA ARG A 323 -19.68 15.82 -9.03
C ARG A 323 -19.62 15.79 -10.56
N ALA A 324 -19.15 16.88 -11.20
CA ALA A 324 -19.04 17.00 -12.65
C ALA A 324 -17.84 16.26 -13.24
N LEU A 325 -17.00 15.64 -12.40
CA LEU A 325 -15.76 14.98 -12.80
C LEU A 325 -15.95 13.47 -12.98
N ALA A 326 -15.47 12.95 -14.10
CA ALA A 326 -15.49 11.52 -14.40
C ALA A 326 -14.14 10.87 -14.14
N TYR A 327 -14.16 9.60 -13.73
CA TYR A 327 -12.96 8.77 -13.69
C TYR A 327 -12.65 8.23 -15.08
N LYS A 328 -11.38 8.28 -15.45
CA LYS A 328 -10.86 7.73 -16.71
C LYS A 328 -9.56 7.01 -16.46
N ARG A 329 -9.40 5.86 -17.09
CA ARG A 329 -8.18 5.07 -17.01
C ARG A 329 -7.90 4.41 -18.34
N TYR A 330 -6.68 4.54 -18.80
CA TYR A 330 -6.17 3.92 -20.02
C TYR A 330 -5.06 2.97 -19.63
N LEU A 331 -5.19 1.72 -20.00
CA LEU A 331 -4.20 0.67 -19.79
C LEU A 331 -3.78 0.12 -21.13
N PHE A 332 -2.48 -0.04 -21.32
CA PHE A 332 -1.97 -0.71 -22.52
C PHE A 332 -0.78 -1.59 -22.19
N SER A 333 -0.58 -2.60 -23.01
CA SER A 333 0.61 -3.44 -23.01
C SER A 333 0.93 -3.88 -24.43
N PHE A 334 2.21 -4.00 -24.73
CA PHE A 334 2.69 -4.46 -26.03
C PHE A 334 4.07 -5.08 -25.89
N GLY A 335 4.29 -6.22 -26.53
CA GLY A 335 5.59 -6.88 -26.53
C GLY A 335 5.76 -7.86 -27.66
N GLY A 336 6.99 -8.23 -27.92
CA GLY A 336 7.35 -9.17 -28.97
C GLY A 336 8.84 -9.18 -29.26
N PRO A 337 9.23 -9.81 -30.39
CA PRO A 337 10.61 -9.86 -30.82
C PRO A 337 11.08 -8.52 -31.37
N MET A 338 12.39 -8.24 -31.28
CA MET A 338 12.99 -7.01 -31.77
C MET A 338 14.14 -7.30 -32.73
N GLY A 339 14.12 -6.66 -33.90
CA GLY A 339 15.20 -6.73 -34.90
C GLY A 339 15.26 -8.02 -35.72
N ARG A 340 16.41 -8.30 -36.33
CA ARG A 340 16.64 -9.49 -37.18
C ARG A 340 16.85 -10.77 -36.36
N ASP A 341 17.38 -10.65 -35.15
CA ASP A 341 17.61 -11.75 -34.18
C ASP A 341 16.41 -11.88 -33.24
N ALA A 342 15.24 -12.13 -33.82
CA ALA A 342 13.94 -12.17 -33.10
C ALA A 342 13.90 -13.17 -31.92
N ASP A 343 14.72 -14.21 -31.99
CA ASP A 343 14.88 -15.23 -30.94
C ASP A 343 15.83 -14.80 -29.82
N LYS A 344 16.66 -13.77 -30.04
CA LYS A 344 17.65 -13.28 -29.07
C LYS A 344 17.24 -12.01 -28.35
N LEU A 345 16.51 -11.14 -29.01
CA LEU A 345 16.15 -9.83 -28.51
C LEU A 345 14.64 -9.66 -28.50
N SER A 346 14.07 -9.40 -27.32
CA SER A 346 12.65 -9.14 -27.15
C SER A 346 12.42 -7.92 -26.24
N PHE A 347 11.26 -7.31 -26.40
CA PHE A 347 10.83 -6.20 -25.58
C PHE A 347 9.40 -6.37 -25.10
N PHE A 348 9.10 -5.73 -23.99
CA PHE A 348 7.75 -5.58 -23.47
C PHE A 348 7.60 -4.17 -22.88
N VAL A 349 6.55 -3.48 -23.25
CA VAL A 349 6.18 -2.18 -22.70
C VAL A 349 4.75 -2.20 -22.19
N SER A 350 4.49 -1.49 -21.12
CA SER A 350 3.14 -1.29 -20.60
C SER A 350 3.00 0.08 -19.98
N GLY A 351 1.79 0.58 -19.95
CA GLY A 351 1.53 1.86 -19.34
C GLY A 351 0.11 1.98 -18.81
N GLU A 352 -0.03 2.91 -17.89
CA GLU A 352 -1.30 3.34 -17.30
C GLU A 352 -1.33 4.86 -17.24
N LEU A 353 -2.42 5.43 -17.76
CA LEU A 353 -2.78 6.82 -17.55
C LEU A 353 -4.12 6.85 -16.82
N ARG A 354 -4.18 7.56 -15.69
CA ARG A 354 -5.38 7.57 -14.84
C ARG A 354 -5.70 8.99 -14.38
N GLU A 355 -6.94 9.37 -14.56
CA GLU A 355 -7.56 10.55 -13.96
C GLU A 355 -8.62 10.09 -12.98
N LYS A 356 -8.37 10.27 -11.69
CA LYS A 356 -9.27 9.85 -10.62
C LYS A 356 -9.78 11.08 -9.86
N PRO A 357 -11.05 11.47 -10.03
CA PRO A 357 -11.63 12.51 -9.21
C PRO A 357 -11.58 12.15 -7.73
N SER A 358 -11.22 13.13 -6.92
CA SER A 358 -11.31 12.98 -5.47
C SER A 358 -12.76 12.83 -5.04
N ARG A 359 -12.99 11.99 -4.05
CA ARG A 359 -14.31 11.77 -3.47
C ARG A 359 -14.86 13.02 -2.79
N LEU A 360 -13.98 13.74 -2.15
CA LEU A 360 -14.20 15.05 -1.55
C LEU A 360 -13.36 16.08 -2.32
N PRO A 361 -13.77 17.34 -2.36
CA PRO A 361 -13.03 18.36 -3.11
C PRO A 361 -11.64 18.59 -2.52
N THR A 362 -10.66 18.74 -3.38
CA THR A 362 -9.26 19.01 -3.05
C THR A 362 -8.71 20.10 -3.96
N VAL A 363 -7.54 20.67 -3.63
CA VAL A 363 -6.91 21.71 -4.44
C VAL A 363 -6.66 21.27 -5.87
N GLU A 364 -6.31 20.01 -6.09
CA GLU A 364 -6.28 19.40 -7.42
C GLU A 364 -7.57 18.59 -7.64
N LYS A 365 -8.30 18.93 -8.71
CA LYS A 365 -9.63 18.37 -9.00
C LYS A 365 -9.60 16.85 -9.24
N VAL A 366 -8.52 16.38 -9.85
CA VAL A 366 -8.32 14.96 -10.18
C VAL A 366 -6.91 14.53 -9.82
N GLN A 367 -6.78 13.37 -9.22
CA GLN A 367 -5.49 12.70 -9.10
C GLN A 367 -5.09 12.19 -10.46
N LYS A 368 -3.89 12.54 -10.95
CA LYS A 368 -3.33 12.07 -12.21
C LYS A 368 -2.20 11.09 -11.92
N LEU A 369 -2.27 9.94 -12.52
CA LEU A 369 -1.20 8.95 -12.50
C LEU A 369 -0.76 8.65 -13.93
N SER A 370 0.55 8.72 -14.15
CA SER A 370 1.21 8.20 -15.36
C SER A 370 2.22 7.16 -14.93
N ASN A 371 2.08 5.94 -15.43
CA ASN A 371 2.94 4.83 -15.08
C ASN A 371 3.36 4.11 -16.36
N PHE A 372 4.67 3.86 -16.50
CA PHE A 372 5.24 3.16 -17.66
C PHE A 372 6.27 2.15 -17.20
N THR A 373 6.20 0.95 -17.74
CA THR A 373 7.21 -0.09 -17.54
C THR A 373 7.71 -0.59 -18.87
N ALA A 374 9.02 -0.64 -19.05
CA ALA A 374 9.67 -1.21 -20.21
C ALA A 374 10.64 -2.31 -19.77
N VAL A 375 10.60 -3.43 -20.44
CA VAL A 375 11.50 -4.56 -20.24
C VAL A 375 12.12 -4.93 -21.57
N VAL A 376 13.44 -4.99 -21.62
CA VAL A 376 14.20 -5.48 -22.77
C VAL A 376 15.00 -6.69 -22.32
N THR A 377 14.88 -7.78 -23.06
CA THR A 377 15.58 -9.03 -22.76
C THR A 377 16.47 -9.39 -23.96
N TYR A 378 17.78 -9.56 -23.68
CA TYR A 378 18.76 -9.94 -24.69
C TYR A 378 19.46 -11.24 -24.28
N LYS A 379 19.43 -12.23 -25.17
CA LYS A 379 20.00 -13.57 -25.00
C LYS A 379 21.00 -13.84 -26.14
N PRO A 380 22.21 -13.26 -26.10
CA PRO A 380 23.19 -13.42 -27.18
C PRO A 380 23.55 -14.89 -27.39
N THR A 381 23.59 -15.67 -26.36
CA THR A 381 23.79 -17.11 -26.37
C THR A 381 22.88 -17.80 -25.35
N PRO A 382 22.70 -19.13 -25.39
CA PRO A 382 21.93 -19.86 -24.40
C PRO A 382 22.41 -19.67 -22.93
N LYS A 383 23.69 -19.31 -22.76
CA LYS A 383 24.29 -19.14 -21.41
C LYS A 383 24.13 -17.75 -20.85
N HIS A 384 23.83 -16.76 -21.66
CA HIS A 384 23.75 -15.35 -21.26
C HIS A 384 22.33 -14.83 -21.36
N ASN A 385 21.80 -14.28 -20.30
CA ASN A 385 20.53 -13.59 -20.26
C ASN A 385 20.72 -12.23 -19.61
N ILE A 386 20.52 -11.17 -20.37
CA ILE A 386 20.60 -9.78 -19.93
C ILE A 386 19.18 -9.22 -19.98
N ARG A 387 18.71 -8.69 -18.88
CA ARG A 387 17.38 -8.08 -18.78
C ARG A 387 17.53 -6.69 -18.23
N PHE A 388 17.04 -5.71 -18.95
CA PHE A 388 16.93 -4.33 -18.49
C PHE A 388 15.46 -4.02 -18.25
N THR A 389 15.13 -3.57 -17.04
CA THR A 389 13.80 -3.10 -16.66
C THR A 389 13.90 -1.63 -16.31
N ASN A 390 13.05 -0.81 -16.90
CA ASN A 390 12.87 0.58 -16.52
C ASN A 390 11.41 0.82 -16.14
N MET A 391 11.19 1.45 -14.99
CA MET A 391 9.90 1.85 -14.49
C MET A 391 9.90 3.35 -14.24
N TYR A 392 8.85 4.00 -14.68
CA TYR A 392 8.59 5.42 -14.45
C TYR A 392 7.19 5.59 -13.89
N GLN A 393 7.05 6.41 -12.88
CA GLN A 393 5.75 6.80 -12.34
C GLN A 393 5.76 8.29 -12.00
N TYR A 394 4.70 8.96 -12.41
CA TYR A 394 4.38 10.33 -11.99
C TYR A 394 2.99 10.35 -11.39
N LEU A 395 2.87 10.93 -10.22
CA LEU A 395 1.62 11.10 -9.48
C LEU A 395 1.45 12.57 -9.12
N GLU A 396 0.31 13.15 -9.49
CA GLU A 396 -0.13 14.48 -9.07
C GLU A 396 -1.45 14.35 -8.31
N SER A 397 -1.56 14.95 -7.14
CA SER A 397 -2.77 14.89 -6.33
C SER A 397 -2.95 16.14 -5.46
N GLY A 398 -4.17 16.43 -5.09
CA GLY A 398 -4.52 17.63 -4.35
C GLY A 398 -4.33 17.59 -2.85
N MET A 399 -4.06 16.47 -2.27
CA MET A 399 -3.71 16.30 -0.85
C MET A 399 -2.73 15.17 -0.77
N GLY A 400 -2.01 15.11 0.31
CA GLY A 400 -1.14 13.97 0.56
C GLY A 400 -1.84 12.67 0.19
N SER A 401 -1.14 11.62 0.10
CA SER A 401 -1.52 10.33 -0.47
C SER A 401 -2.89 9.77 -0.10
N GLY A 402 -3.61 10.31 0.74
CA GLY A 402 -4.98 9.93 1.08
C GLY A 402 -6.06 10.80 0.46
N SER A 403 -5.83 11.41 -0.68
CA SER A 403 -6.75 12.39 -1.29
C SER A 403 -8.21 11.95 -1.41
N ASN A 404 -8.48 10.67 -1.29
CA ASN A 404 -9.85 10.14 -1.19
C ASN A 404 -10.20 9.74 0.24
N ASP A 405 -9.30 9.99 1.18
CA ASP A 405 -9.52 9.62 2.55
C ASP A 405 -10.50 10.61 3.19
N ILE A 406 -11.42 10.05 3.90
CA ILE A 406 -12.37 10.79 4.72
C ILE A 406 -11.68 11.65 5.79
N ARG A 407 -10.46 11.31 6.18
CA ARG A 407 -9.63 12.09 7.09
C ARG A 407 -9.33 13.51 6.61
N TRP A 408 -9.46 13.77 5.30
CA TRP A 408 -9.43 15.11 4.76
C TRP A 408 -10.39 16.05 5.49
N ALA A 409 -11.55 15.55 5.83
CA ALA A 409 -12.59 16.34 6.50
C ALA A 409 -12.24 16.68 7.96
N GLY A 410 -11.07 16.28 8.44
CA GLY A 410 -10.56 16.66 9.74
C GLY A 410 -11.34 16.07 10.90
N LEU A 411 -11.05 14.82 11.24
CA LEU A 411 -11.61 14.19 12.43
C LEU A 411 -11.16 14.87 13.75
N GLY A 412 -10.27 15.81 13.69
CA GLY A 412 -9.61 16.44 14.83
C GLY A 412 -10.16 17.78 15.29
N GLY A 413 -11.33 18.23 14.86
CA GLY A 413 -11.82 19.52 15.34
C GLY A 413 -12.92 20.14 14.49
N SER A 414 -13.41 21.28 14.95
CA SER A 414 -14.39 22.15 14.26
C SER A 414 -13.93 22.64 12.88
N THR A 415 -12.67 22.46 12.54
CA THR A 415 -12.01 22.99 11.35
C THR A 415 -12.25 22.16 10.08
N GLY A 416 -12.51 20.87 10.19
CA GLY A 416 -12.58 19.98 9.03
C GLY A 416 -13.74 20.23 8.08
N ALA A 417 -14.90 20.56 8.60
CA ALA A 417 -16.07 20.83 7.79
C ALA A 417 -15.92 22.06 6.90
N GLN A 418 -15.03 22.95 7.23
CA GLN A 418 -14.79 24.21 6.53
C GLN A 418 -13.69 24.09 5.48
N LYS A 419 -12.84 23.06 5.52
CA LYS A 419 -11.79 22.82 4.53
C LYS A 419 -12.33 22.78 3.10
N LYS A 420 -13.56 22.34 2.91
CA LYS A 420 -14.25 22.37 1.62
C LYS A 420 -14.32 23.75 0.98
N TYR A 421 -14.22 24.82 1.77
CA TYR A 421 -14.28 26.21 1.32
C TYR A 421 -12.92 26.89 1.17
N THR A 422 -11.85 26.24 1.59
CA THR A 422 -10.49 26.83 1.61
C THR A 422 -9.46 25.94 0.92
N LEU A 423 -9.85 25.32 -0.17
CA LEU A 423 -9.03 24.36 -0.91
C LEU A 423 -7.69 24.94 -1.37
N ILE A 424 -7.64 26.23 -1.62
CA ILE A 424 -6.44 26.93 -2.05
C ILE A 424 -5.28 26.85 -1.04
N TYR A 425 -5.60 26.63 0.23
CA TYR A 425 -4.60 26.50 1.28
C TYR A 425 -4.03 25.09 1.42
N ASP A 426 -4.59 24.12 0.68
CA ASP A 426 -4.06 22.76 0.68
C ASP A 426 -2.85 22.65 -0.26
N ALA A 427 -1.91 21.79 0.12
CA ALA A 427 -0.74 21.53 -0.70
C ALA A 427 -1.07 20.63 -1.88
N LEU A 428 -0.48 20.92 -3.02
CA LEU A 428 -0.37 20.01 -4.14
C LEU A 428 0.75 19.01 -3.84
N ARG A 429 0.53 17.74 -4.11
CA ARG A 429 1.55 16.70 -4.07
C ARG A 429 1.90 16.24 -5.47
N GLU A 430 3.19 16.28 -5.77
CA GLU A 430 3.79 15.72 -6.96
C GLU A 430 4.83 14.68 -6.55
N GLU A 431 4.80 13.52 -7.17
CA GLU A 431 5.73 12.45 -6.89
C GLU A 431 6.21 11.84 -8.21
N THR A 432 7.53 11.81 -8.39
CA THR A 432 8.19 11.15 -9.50
C THR A 432 9.03 10.00 -8.98
N VAL A 433 8.85 8.83 -9.57
CA VAL A 433 9.64 7.65 -9.24
C VAL A 433 10.20 7.06 -10.53
N ILE A 434 11.51 6.91 -10.59
CA ILE A 434 12.22 6.21 -11.68
C ILE A 434 12.94 5.03 -11.03
N ALA A 435 12.75 3.84 -11.58
CA ALA A 435 13.44 2.66 -11.08
C ALA A 435 13.95 1.81 -12.23
N GLN A 436 15.20 1.42 -12.16
CA GLN A 436 15.92 0.71 -13.18
C GLN A 436 16.58 -0.53 -12.59
N ASN A 437 16.57 -1.61 -13.34
CA ASN A 437 17.28 -2.84 -12.96
C ASN A 437 17.95 -3.43 -14.19
N LEU A 438 19.26 -3.55 -14.14
CA LEU A 438 20.05 -4.34 -15.07
C LEU A 438 20.36 -5.68 -14.41
N ASP A 439 19.72 -6.73 -14.89
CA ASP A 439 19.85 -8.09 -14.40
C ASP A 439 20.62 -8.92 -15.43
N TYR A 440 21.76 -9.46 -15.03
CA TYR A 440 22.57 -10.36 -15.83
C TYR A 440 22.61 -11.74 -15.22
N ARG A 441 22.24 -12.75 -15.98
CA ARG A 441 22.34 -14.16 -15.58
C ARG A 441 23.28 -14.90 -16.50
N TYR A 442 24.25 -15.59 -15.88
CA TYR A 442 25.16 -16.50 -16.55
C TYR A 442 24.86 -17.93 -16.11
N ILE A 443 24.57 -18.79 -17.09
CA ILE A 443 24.23 -20.20 -16.87
C ILE A 443 25.49 -21.03 -17.12
N PHE A 444 26.07 -21.58 -16.05
CA PHE A 444 27.23 -22.48 -16.14
C PHE A 444 26.81 -23.83 -16.70
N SER A 445 25.71 -24.36 -16.18
CA SER A 445 25.08 -25.63 -16.54
C SER A 445 23.57 -25.57 -16.28
N PRO A 446 22.77 -26.55 -16.74
CA PRO A 446 21.36 -26.63 -16.37
C PRO A 446 21.10 -26.62 -14.85
N GLN A 447 22.12 -27.00 -14.07
CA GLN A 447 22.06 -27.11 -12.62
C GLN A 447 22.69 -25.94 -11.88
N SER A 448 23.32 -24.96 -12.58
CA SER A 448 23.97 -23.84 -11.88
C SER A 448 23.98 -22.55 -12.69
N TYR A 449 23.72 -21.46 -11.99
CA TYR A 449 23.79 -20.11 -12.57
C TYR A 449 24.22 -19.06 -11.53
N LEU A 450 24.80 -18.00 -12.06
CA LEU A 450 25.09 -16.75 -11.33
C LEU A 450 24.14 -15.67 -11.84
N GLN A 451 23.57 -14.89 -10.93
CA GLN A 451 22.76 -13.72 -11.26
C GLN A 451 23.36 -12.49 -10.57
N VAL A 452 23.56 -11.45 -11.35
CA VAL A 452 24.04 -10.14 -10.88
C VAL A 452 23.00 -9.10 -11.26
N SER A 453 22.55 -8.32 -10.27
CA SER A 453 21.58 -7.24 -10.51
C SER A 453 22.18 -5.93 -10.04
N LEU A 454 22.04 -4.89 -10.85
CA LEU A 454 22.35 -3.51 -10.50
C LEU A 454 21.06 -2.70 -10.59
N ILE A 455 20.65 -2.16 -9.46
CA ILE A 455 19.38 -1.45 -9.31
C ILE A 455 19.66 0.00 -8.97
N HIS A 456 18.99 0.90 -9.65
CA HIS A 456 18.96 2.33 -9.38
C HIS A 456 17.51 2.78 -9.21
N GLN A 457 17.25 3.56 -8.17
CA GLN A 457 15.96 4.20 -7.96
C GLN A 457 16.17 5.67 -7.62
N PHE A 458 15.39 6.50 -8.26
CA PHE A 458 15.31 7.93 -8.00
C PHE A 458 13.87 8.27 -7.62
N GLU A 459 13.69 8.97 -6.52
CA GLU A 459 12.39 9.43 -6.05
C GLU A 459 12.46 10.90 -5.71
N GLU A 460 11.51 11.63 -6.23
CA GLU A 460 11.29 13.04 -5.95
C GLU A 460 9.86 13.23 -5.47
N LEU A 461 9.70 13.80 -4.29
CA LEU A 461 8.41 14.11 -3.71
C LEU A 461 8.37 15.58 -3.35
N PHE A 462 7.42 16.29 -3.94
CA PHE A 462 7.07 17.65 -3.55
C PHE A 462 5.64 17.70 -3.03
N SER A 463 5.46 18.38 -1.91
CA SER A 463 4.15 18.77 -1.40
C SER A 463 4.21 20.26 -1.12
N LEU A 464 3.76 21.04 -2.07
CA LEU A 464 3.91 22.48 -2.05
C LEU A 464 2.57 23.17 -2.21
N GLN A 465 2.35 24.19 -1.43
CA GLN A 465 1.22 25.09 -1.64
C GLN A 465 1.44 25.90 -2.93
N ARG A 466 0.46 25.88 -3.82
CA ARG A 466 0.53 26.68 -5.06
C ARG A 466 0.48 28.16 -4.75
N PRO A 467 1.32 28.98 -5.40
CA PRO A 467 1.16 30.43 -5.35
C PRO A 467 -0.19 30.83 -5.96
N VAL A 468 -0.90 31.71 -5.31
CA VAL A 468 -2.13 32.29 -5.87
C VAL A 468 -1.74 33.33 -6.94
N PRO A 469 -2.24 33.23 -8.19
CA PRO A 469 -1.89 34.17 -9.26
C PRO A 469 -2.20 35.62 -8.88
N GLY A 470 -1.25 36.49 -9.14
CA GLY A 470 -1.42 37.95 -8.95
C GLY A 470 -1.10 38.46 -7.54
N ILE A 471 -0.54 37.61 -6.70
CA ILE A 471 -0.28 37.92 -5.31
C ILE A 471 1.17 37.59 -4.91
N ASP A 472 1.87 38.52 -4.27
CA ASP A 472 3.19 38.32 -3.70
C ASP A 472 3.10 37.32 -2.54
N LYS A 473 3.88 36.24 -2.59
CA LYS A 473 3.80 35.09 -1.71
C LYS A 473 3.72 35.43 -0.22
N ASP A 474 4.51 36.38 0.22
CA ASP A 474 4.61 36.69 1.63
C ASP A 474 3.63 37.78 2.09
N ALA A 475 3.39 38.77 1.23
CA ALA A 475 2.44 39.83 1.51
C ALA A 475 1.00 39.32 1.46
N GLN A 476 0.74 38.26 0.73
CA GLN A 476 -0.61 37.79 0.50
C GLN A 476 -1.14 36.82 1.50
N LEU A 477 -0.36 35.81 1.84
CA LEU A 477 -0.71 34.90 2.93
C LEU A 477 -0.87 35.67 4.22
N VAL A 478 -0.09 36.75 4.35
CA VAL A 478 -0.19 37.65 5.46
C VAL A 478 -1.29 38.71 5.28
N ALA A 479 -1.49 39.24 4.11
CA ALA A 479 -2.48 40.30 3.91
C ALA A 479 -3.91 39.79 3.65
N GLN A 480 -4.09 38.69 2.94
CA GLN A 480 -5.43 38.09 2.80
C GLN A 480 -5.90 37.36 4.05
N GLY A 481 -5.09 36.51 4.64
CA GLY A 481 -5.40 35.94 5.94
C GLY A 481 -5.53 37.03 7.03
N ARG A 482 -4.72 38.08 7.00
CA ARG A 482 -4.86 39.19 7.96
C ARG A 482 -5.96 40.19 7.62
N GLN A 483 -6.30 40.41 6.40
CA GLN A 483 -7.43 41.31 6.07
C GLN A 483 -8.75 40.62 6.33
N GLU A 484 -8.91 39.36 5.98
CA GLU A 484 -10.09 38.59 6.34
C GLU A 484 -10.15 38.32 7.84
N THR A 485 -9.01 37.95 8.49
CA THR A 485 -8.94 37.85 9.94
C THR A 485 -9.20 39.18 10.68
N ARG A 486 -8.76 40.31 10.17
CA ARG A 486 -9.11 41.61 10.79
C ARG A 486 -10.60 41.91 10.66
N LEU A 487 -11.20 41.53 9.55
CA LEU A 487 -12.65 41.63 9.37
C LEU A 487 -13.38 40.69 10.36
N LEU A 488 -12.79 39.58 10.68
CA LEU A 488 -13.34 38.55 11.59
C LEU A 488 -12.99 38.81 13.06
N GLU A 489 -11.87 39.45 13.37
CA GLU A 489 -11.39 39.72 14.73
C GLU A 489 -12.33 40.58 15.57
N ASN A 490 -13.15 41.39 14.93
CA ASN A 490 -14.09 42.30 15.61
C ASN A 490 -15.53 41.78 15.68
N ARG A 491 -15.77 40.49 15.50
CA ARG A 491 -17.10 39.98 15.20
C ARG A 491 -17.42 38.70 15.95
N GLY A 492 -18.44 38.73 16.74
CA GLY A 492 -18.99 37.64 17.52
C GLY A 492 -18.55 36.18 17.35
N ASP A 493 -18.87 35.30 18.29
CA ASP A 493 -18.29 34.00 18.45
C ASP A 493 -18.21 33.06 17.23
N TRP A 494 -19.15 33.13 16.32
CA TRP A 494 -19.13 32.27 15.16
C TRP A 494 -18.14 32.70 14.07
N PHE A 495 -17.86 34.00 13.95
CA PHE A 495 -16.77 34.49 13.11
C PHE A 495 -15.40 34.17 13.70
N MET A 496 -15.29 34.05 15.03
CA MET A 496 -14.05 33.63 15.66
C MET A 496 -13.67 32.20 15.23
N LYS A 497 -14.65 31.32 15.05
CA LYS A 497 -14.39 29.99 14.50
C LYS A 497 -13.97 30.00 13.03
N TYR A 498 -14.45 30.96 12.27
CA TYR A 498 -13.95 31.20 10.92
C TYR A 498 -12.52 31.72 10.91
N ARG A 499 -12.19 32.56 11.89
CA ARG A 499 -10.82 33.04 12.07
C ARG A 499 -9.84 31.90 12.31
N ASP A 500 -10.17 31.00 13.23
CA ASP A 500 -9.35 29.83 13.51
C ASP A 500 -9.15 28.99 12.26
N TYR A 501 -10.12 28.98 11.40
CA TYR A 501 -10.10 28.26 10.16
C TYR A 501 -9.11 28.83 9.12
N TYR A 502 -9.12 30.14 8.92
CA TYR A 502 -8.18 30.80 8.03
C TYR A 502 -6.76 30.92 8.60
N THR A 503 -6.61 30.84 9.92
CA THR A 503 -5.33 30.93 10.60
C THR A 503 -4.66 29.56 10.80
N TRP A 504 -5.42 28.49 10.78
CA TRP A 504 -4.92 27.12 10.90
C TRP A 504 -4.55 26.49 9.56
N SER A 505 -4.60 27.20 8.46
CA SER A 505 -4.01 26.75 7.21
C SER A 505 -2.48 26.74 7.37
N SER A 506 -1.98 25.64 7.84
CA SER A 506 -0.54 25.43 7.90
C SER A 506 0.01 25.41 6.49
N LEU A 507 0.89 26.36 6.20
CA LEU A 507 1.75 26.30 5.03
C LEU A 507 2.69 25.13 5.18
N TYR A 508 2.25 23.98 4.78
CA TYR A 508 3.06 22.78 4.80
C TYR A 508 3.78 22.63 3.46
N ASN A 509 5.11 22.73 3.51
CA ASN A 509 5.95 22.48 2.35
C ASN A 509 6.86 21.29 2.66
N GLN A 510 6.90 20.35 1.77
CA GLN A 510 7.80 19.19 1.84
C GLN A 510 8.49 19.00 0.51
N ALA A 511 9.80 18.81 0.57
CA ALA A 511 10.61 18.34 -0.54
C ALA A 511 11.44 17.15 -0.07
N SER A 512 11.42 16.07 -0.82
CA SER A 512 12.23 14.89 -0.55
C SER A 512 12.85 14.40 -1.85
N LEU A 513 14.17 14.26 -1.85
CA LEU A 513 14.92 13.65 -2.93
C LEU A 513 15.60 12.41 -2.41
N THR A 514 15.39 11.29 -3.07
CA THR A 514 16.02 10.03 -2.70
C THR A 514 16.72 9.44 -3.90
N ASN A 515 17.99 9.11 -3.74
CA ASN A 515 18.79 8.41 -4.72
C ASN A 515 19.29 7.09 -4.11
N TYR A 516 18.90 5.97 -4.70
CA TYR A 516 19.14 4.64 -4.18
C TYR A 516 19.88 3.79 -5.21
N TRP A 517 20.97 3.18 -4.77
CA TRP A 517 21.76 2.23 -5.54
C TRP A 517 21.88 0.91 -4.81
N GLU A 518 21.66 -0.19 -5.54
CA GLU A 518 21.77 -1.52 -4.99
C GLU A 518 22.48 -2.47 -5.95
N GLY A 519 23.38 -3.27 -5.42
CA GLY A 519 24.03 -4.40 -6.10
C GLY A 519 23.65 -5.71 -5.43
N ARG A 520 23.26 -6.70 -6.20
CA ARG A 520 23.00 -8.07 -5.75
C ARG A 520 23.78 -9.06 -6.57
N VAL A 521 24.33 -10.08 -5.88
CA VAL A 521 24.99 -11.23 -6.52
C VAL A 521 24.41 -12.48 -5.89
N ASN A 522 23.80 -13.35 -6.69
CA ASN A 522 23.19 -14.58 -6.25
C ASN A 522 23.74 -15.75 -7.07
N TYR A 523 24.23 -16.78 -6.39
CA TYR A 523 24.64 -18.03 -7.00
C TYR A 523 23.71 -19.14 -6.58
N SER A 524 23.25 -19.96 -7.53
CA SER A 524 22.38 -21.10 -7.30
C SER A 524 22.99 -22.33 -7.95
N ASN A 525 23.06 -23.44 -7.22
CA ASN A 525 23.63 -24.69 -7.71
C ASN A 525 22.88 -25.89 -7.12
N GLN A 526 22.34 -26.72 -7.99
CA GLN A 526 21.84 -28.07 -7.66
C GLN A 526 23.07 -29.01 -7.56
N LEU A 527 23.63 -29.19 -6.37
CA LEU A 527 24.80 -29.99 -6.15
C LEU A 527 24.59 -31.47 -6.51
N ASN A 528 23.43 -31.98 -6.18
CA ASN A 528 22.99 -33.36 -6.47
C ASN A 528 21.45 -33.39 -6.49
N SER A 529 20.84 -34.53 -6.63
CA SER A 529 19.37 -34.68 -6.66
C SER A 529 18.66 -34.12 -5.42
N THR A 530 19.36 -34.01 -4.31
CA THR A 530 18.80 -33.63 -3.01
C THR A 530 19.07 -32.16 -2.67
N ASN A 531 20.27 -31.62 -2.93
CA ASN A 531 20.74 -30.36 -2.41
C ASN A 531 20.71 -29.26 -3.48
N LEU A 532 19.93 -28.21 -3.24
CA LEU A 532 19.98 -26.96 -4.00
C LEU A 532 20.49 -25.82 -3.10
N ILE A 533 21.75 -25.47 -3.28
CA ILE A 533 22.39 -24.41 -2.52
C ILE A 533 22.18 -23.07 -3.24
N LYS A 534 21.79 -22.04 -2.45
CA LYS A 534 21.78 -20.64 -2.86
C LYS A 534 22.67 -19.84 -1.90
N VAL A 535 23.51 -18.97 -2.47
CA VAL A 535 24.34 -18.02 -1.72
C VAL A 535 24.18 -16.65 -2.34
N GLY A 536 24.08 -15.62 -1.55
CA GLY A 536 23.94 -14.27 -2.09
C GLY A 536 24.51 -13.18 -1.21
N LEU A 537 24.85 -12.10 -1.87
CA LEU A 537 25.26 -10.83 -1.30
C LEU A 537 24.37 -9.73 -1.86
N GLU A 538 24.02 -8.78 -1.01
CA GLU A 538 23.21 -7.61 -1.32
C GLU A 538 23.81 -6.43 -0.59
N ALA A 539 24.09 -5.35 -1.32
CA ALA A 539 24.59 -4.12 -0.71
C ALA A 539 23.85 -2.94 -1.34
N TRP A 540 23.38 -2.01 -0.52
CA TRP A 540 22.78 -0.80 -1.03
C TRP A 540 23.14 0.43 -0.19
N GLN A 541 23.04 1.57 -0.87
CA GLN A 541 23.17 2.89 -0.29
C GLN A 541 22.00 3.74 -0.77
N MET A 542 21.43 4.49 0.15
CA MET A 542 20.37 5.45 -0.10
C MET A 542 20.81 6.83 0.38
N ASP A 543 20.95 7.74 -0.55
CA ASP A 543 21.20 9.15 -0.28
C ASP A 543 19.86 9.87 -0.24
N GLN A 544 19.56 10.51 0.86
CA GLN A 544 18.29 11.19 1.09
C GLN A 544 18.52 12.64 1.51
N ASP A 545 17.88 13.56 0.78
CA ASP A 545 17.78 14.97 1.12
C ASP A 545 16.31 15.28 1.41
N PHE A 546 16.01 15.63 2.65
CA PHE A 546 14.66 15.87 3.11
C PHE A 546 14.54 17.23 3.76
N ASN A 547 13.53 17.99 3.32
CA ASN A 547 13.18 19.27 3.88
C ASN A 547 11.65 19.36 4.03
N ALA A 548 11.19 19.56 5.24
CA ALA A 548 9.79 19.83 5.50
C ALA A 548 9.69 21.00 6.49
N SER A 549 8.79 21.92 6.21
CA SER A 549 8.50 23.05 7.07
C SER A 549 7.02 23.32 7.15
N SER A 550 6.56 23.76 8.30
CA SER A 550 5.22 24.24 8.50
C SER A 550 5.29 25.55 9.27
N SER A 551 4.58 26.56 8.80
CA SER A 551 4.37 27.79 9.56
C SER A 551 2.91 27.86 9.98
N LEU A 552 2.67 27.93 11.28
CA LEU A 552 1.37 28.25 11.85
C LEU A 552 1.33 29.75 12.10
N THR A 553 0.56 30.48 11.33
CA THR A 553 0.29 31.89 11.62
C THR A 553 -0.97 31.98 12.47
N VAL A 554 -0.84 32.00 13.77
CA VAL A 554 -1.97 32.28 14.67
C VAL A 554 -2.02 33.78 14.90
N SER A 555 -3.14 34.42 14.53
CA SER A 555 -3.33 35.83 14.79
C SER A 555 -3.39 36.10 16.30
N SER A 556 -2.74 37.15 16.74
CA SER A 556 -2.72 37.77 18.06
C SER A 556 -1.96 37.09 19.19
N PHE A 557 -1.75 35.83 19.22
CA PHE A 557 -0.72 35.21 20.04
C PHE A 557 0.43 34.76 19.12
N ILE A 558 1.60 35.32 19.34
CA ILE A 558 2.80 34.99 18.57
C ILE A 558 3.29 33.60 19.03
N TRP A 559 2.48 32.59 18.80
CA TRP A 559 2.96 31.23 18.77
C TRP A 559 3.51 31.00 17.36
N ARG A 560 4.75 31.32 17.15
CA ARG A 560 5.49 30.84 15.99
C ARG A 560 5.72 29.36 16.14
N THR A 561 4.64 28.58 16.08
CA THR A 561 4.71 27.14 16.04
C THR A 561 4.95 26.69 14.61
N GLY A 562 6.09 27.02 14.06
CA GLY A 562 6.61 26.37 12.89
C GLY A 562 7.41 25.15 13.32
N PHE A 563 7.31 24.03 12.60
CA PHE A 563 8.34 23.01 12.70
C PHE A 563 9.14 22.96 11.41
N ALA A 564 10.39 22.62 11.53
CA ALA A 564 11.23 22.32 10.39
C ALA A 564 11.95 21.01 10.66
N THR A 565 11.92 20.13 9.68
CA THR A 565 12.75 18.94 9.63
C THR A 565 13.60 19.04 8.39
N ASN A 566 14.90 19.06 8.57
CA ASN A 566 15.85 19.14 7.45
C ASN A 566 17.03 18.23 7.74
N TYR A 567 17.22 17.22 6.89
CA TYR A 567 18.38 16.36 7.02
C TYR A 567 18.88 15.86 5.67
N ARG A 568 20.17 15.58 5.63
CA ARG A 568 20.81 14.78 4.60
C ARG A 568 21.40 13.56 5.25
N ALA A 569 21.02 12.38 4.77
CA ALA A 569 21.49 11.13 5.32
C ALA A 569 21.89 10.16 4.23
N GLN A 570 22.90 9.37 4.52
CA GLN A 570 23.37 8.29 3.68
C GLN A 570 23.18 6.97 4.40
N THR A 571 22.01 6.37 4.20
CA THR A 571 21.68 5.07 4.79
C THR A 571 22.37 3.96 4.02
N ARG A 572 23.00 3.02 4.71
CA ARG A 572 23.74 1.90 4.13
C ARG A 572 23.27 0.57 4.69
N TYR A 573 23.31 -0.42 3.84
CA TYR A 573 22.94 -1.77 4.19
C TYR A 573 23.82 -2.80 3.47
N LEU A 574 24.14 -3.87 4.18
CA LEU A 574 24.80 -5.05 3.63
C LEU A 574 24.09 -6.30 4.13
N GLY A 575 23.66 -7.16 3.21
CA GLY A 575 23.06 -8.46 3.49
C GLY A 575 23.86 -9.59 2.87
N ALA A 576 23.99 -10.69 3.59
CA ALA A 576 24.59 -11.92 3.06
C ALA A 576 23.73 -13.11 3.50
N PHE A 577 23.55 -14.10 2.65
CA PHE A 577 22.85 -15.30 3.03
C PHE A 577 23.43 -16.57 2.41
N VAL A 578 23.20 -17.68 3.09
CA VAL A 578 23.39 -19.03 2.59
C VAL A 578 22.14 -19.85 2.91
N GLN A 579 21.72 -20.65 1.96
CA GLN A 579 20.52 -21.47 2.07
C GLN A 579 20.70 -22.77 1.32
N ASP A 580 20.20 -23.88 1.89
CA ASP A 580 20.09 -25.16 1.24
C ASP A 580 18.64 -25.62 1.22
N LYS A 581 18.12 -25.95 0.04
CA LYS A 581 16.85 -26.64 -0.14
C LYS A 581 17.16 -28.15 -0.33
N LEU A 582 16.82 -28.91 0.69
CA LEU A 582 16.99 -30.36 0.76
C LEU A 582 15.70 -31.06 0.30
N GLU A 583 15.76 -31.81 -0.79
CA GLU A 583 14.60 -32.48 -1.38
C GLU A 583 14.80 -34.01 -1.28
N PHE A 584 14.19 -34.64 -0.27
CA PHE A 584 14.12 -36.07 -0.09
C PHE A 584 12.76 -36.62 -0.53
N ALA A 585 12.64 -37.91 -0.75
CA ALA A 585 11.38 -38.56 -1.13
C ALA A 585 10.23 -38.33 -0.12
N GLY A 586 10.54 -38.21 1.16
CA GLY A 586 9.56 -38.05 2.24
C GLY A 586 9.60 -36.70 2.94
N MET A 587 10.47 -35.77 2.52
CA MET A 587 10.63 -34.48 3.18
C MET A 587 11.29 -33.45 2.27
N VAL A 588 10.82 -32.23 2.31
CA VAL A 588 11.54 -31.07 1.77
C VAL A 588 11.90 -30.16 2.93
N ALA A 589 13.16 -29.78 3.04
CA ALA A 589 13.61 -28.82 4.05
C ALA A 589 14.28 -27.61 3.38
N ASN A 590 14.01 -26.42 3.90
CA ASN A 590 14.76 -25.20 3.61
C ASN A 590 15.48 -24.79 4.89
N VAL A 591 16.79 -24.71 4.85
CA VAL A 591 17.62 -24.26 5.98
C VAL A 591 18.48 -23.11 5.49
N GLY A 592 18.39 -21.98 6.15
CA GLY A 592 19.14 -20.79 5.75
C GLY A 592 19.59 -19.95 6.92
N LEU A 593 20.64 -19.21 6.70
CA LEU A 593 21.17 -18.21 7.62
C LEU A 593 21.40 -16.90 6.84
N ARG A 594 20.90 -15.81 7.39
CA ARG A 594 21.13 -14.47 6.86
C ARG A 594 21.80 -13.59 7.89
N MET A 595 22.75 -12.80 7.41
CA MET A 595 23.40 -11.74 8.16
C MET A 595 23.01 -10.39 7.51
N ASP A 596 22.62 -9.43 8.34
CA ASP A 596 22.28 -8.09 7.89
C ASP A 596 23.03 -7.05 8.73
N ALA A 597 23.64 -6.06 8.07
CA ALA A 597 24.29 -4.91 8.69
C ALA A 597 23.55 -3.64 8.26
N TYR A 598 23.14 -2.80 9.23
CA TYR A 598 22.34 -1.60 9.02
C TYR A 598 23.02 -0.38 9.61
N ASN A 599 23.01 0.73 8.85
CA ASN A 599 23.45 2.04 9.34
C ASN A 599 22.58 3.12 8.70
N PHE A 600 21.91 3.93 9.52
CA PHE A 600 21.04 5.00 9.01
C PHE A 600 21.82 6.24 8.52
N GLY A 601 23.11 6.38 8.83
CA GLY A 601 23.94 7.50 8.39
C GLY A 601 23.60 8.84 9.05
N GLY A 602 22.84 8.82 10.12
CA GLY A 602 22.50 9.99 10.91
C GLY A 602 23.44 10.17 12.09
N GLN A 603 23.18 11.21 12.85
CA GLN A 603 23.95 11.53 14.08
C GLN A 603 23.04 11.50 15.30
N VAL A 604 23.60 11.18 16.46
CA VAL A 604 22.93 11.20 17.74
C VAL A 604 23.66 12.13 18.69
N PRO A 605 22.99 12.71 19.68
CA PRO A 605 23.64 13.45 20.74
C PRO A 605 24.71 12.61 21.45
N LEU A 606 25.82 13.22 21.85
CA LEU A 606 26.83 12.53 22.62
C LEU A 606 26.28 12.07 23.97
N ASP A 607 25.46 12.92 24.59
CA ASP A 607 24.66 12.64 25.78
C ASP A 607 23.18 12.92 25.51
N GLU A 608 22.32 11.92 25.62
CA GLU A 608 20.89 12.05 25.38
C GLU A 608 20.17 12.94 26.40
N HIS A 609 20.72 13.06 27.63
CA HIS A 609 20.19 13.95 28.65
C HIS A 609 20.63 15.41 28.47
N GLN A 610 21.51 15.68 27.51
CA GLN A 610 21.98 17.00 27.11
C GLN A 610 21.84 17.23 25.61
N ALA A 611 20.78 16.71 25.01
CA ALA A 611 20.57 16.77 23.59
C ALA A 611 20.36 18.18 23.04
N PHE A 612 19.91 19.11 23.89
CA PHE A 612 19.60 20.47 23.49
C PHE A 612 20.27 21.48 24.41
N TYR A 613 20.83 22.53 23.84
CA TYR A 613 21.39 23.66 24.60
C TYR A 613 20.25 24.59 25.01
N PRO A 614 20.36 25.21 26.22
CA PRO A 614 19.58 26.40 26.53
C PRO A 614 19.93 27.46 25.48
N ALA A 615 18.95 27.99 24.78
CA ALA A 615 19.15 29.19 24.02
C ALA A 615 19.47 30.32 25.00
N GLU A 616 20.77 30.61 25.23
CA GLU A 616 21.18 31.86 25.79
C GLU A 616 20.90 32.91 24.74
N ASN A 617 19.94 33.74 25.05
CA ASN A 617 19.54 34.91 24.29
C ASN A 617 18.60 34.69 23.10
N GLU A 618 17.38 35.01 23.40
CA GLU A 618 16.58 35.87 22.59
C GLU A 618 15.89 35.34 21.35
N GLY A 619 14.69 35.54 21.43
CA GLY A 619 13.81 35.61 20.24
C GLY A 619 13.72 34.27 19.59
N PHE A 620 12.58 33.98 19.19
CA PHE A 620 12.04 32.78 18.59
C PHE A 620 12.81 32.16 17.39
N ASP A 621 13.99 32.66 17.04
CA ASP A 621 14.91 32.12 16.04
C ASP A 621 16.02 31.29 16.64
N GLY A 622 15.99 31.02 17.93
CA GLY A 622 16.98 30.20 18.62
C GLY A 622 16.94 28.79 18.05
N GLY A 623 17.80 28.53 17.08
CA GLY A 623 18.13 27.18 16.68
C GLY A 623 18.54 26.41 17.93
N ILE A 624 18.02 25.19 18.06
CA ILE A 624 18.42 24.29 19.12
C ILE A 624 19.91 24.02 18.91
N GLY A 625 20.74 24.63 19.72
CA GLY A 625 22.17 24.38 19.71
C GLY A 625 22.41 22.99 20.23
N ILE A 626 23.00 22.14 19.42
CA ILE A 626 23.32 20.78 19.82
C ILE A 626 24.79 20.75 20.21
N PRO A 627 25.09 20.37 21.45
CA PRO A 627 26.44 20.58 22.00
C PRO A 627 27.49 19.66 21.39
N ALA A 628 27.15 18.43 21.12
CA ALA A 628 28.09 17.48 20.52
C ALA A 628 27.31 16.29 19.94
N TRP A 629 27.69 15.87 18.73
CA TRP A 629 27.14 14.74 18.03
C TRP A 629 28.17 13.65 17.82
N LYS A 630 27.68 12.44 17.68
CA LYS A 630 28.45 11.29 17.21
C LYS A 630 27.66 10.57 16.13
N ASP A 631 28.39 9.91 15.24
CA ASP A 631 27.75 9.12 14.19
C ASP A 631 26.99 7.94 14.75
N SER A 632 25.91 7.58 14.05
CA SER A 632 25.07 6.44 14.40
C SER A 632 25.82 5.12 14.29
N LYS A 633 25.40 4.14 15.08
CA LYS A 633 25.99 2.81 15.13
C LYS A 633 25.55 1.96 13.93
N THR A 634 26.46 1.07 13.50
CA THR A 634 26.09 -0.03 12.61
C THR A 634 25.59 -1.21 13.43
N PHE A 635 24.42 -1.71 13.11
CA PHE A 635 23.86 -2.91 13.73
C PHE A 635 24.09 -4.11 12.84
N VAL A 636 24.70 -5.15 13.37
CA VAL A 636 24.88 -6.44 12.70
C VAL A 636 23.98 -7.47 13.35
N THR A 637 23.21 -8.19 12.54
CA THR A 637 22.22 -9.16 13.03
C THR A 637 22.30 -10.46 12.27
N LEU A 638 21.99 -11.57 12.95
CA LEU A 638 21.86 -12.90 12.36
C LEU A 638 20.41 -13.36 12.42
N SER A 639 19.96 -14.01 11.36
CA SER A 639 18.57 -14.45 11.18
C SER A 639 18.53 -15.89 10.65
N PRO A 640 18.46 -16.90 11.54
CA PRO A 640 18.26 -18.28 11.14
C PRO A 640 16.82 -18.48 10.64
N ARG A 641 16.65 -19.32 9.62
CA ARG A 641 15.36 -19.68 9.03
C ARG A 641 15.34 -21.15 8.67
N VAL A 642 14.31 -21.84 9.09
CA VAL A 642 14.13 -23.27 8.84
C VAL A 642 12.69 -23.55 8.51
N GLY A 643 12.46 -24.29 7.44
CA GLY A 643 11.13 -24.73 7.05
C GLY A 643 11.18 -26.19 6.58
N PHE A 644 10.21 -26.98 7.01
CA PHE A 644 10.05 -28.37 6.62
C PHE A 644 8.69 -28.58 5.97
N SER A 645 8.64 -29.43 4.97
CA SER A 645 7.42 -29.97 4.38
C SER A 645 7.49 -31.49 4.35
N PHE A 646 6.51 -32.12 4.95
CA PHE A 646 6.39 -33.58 5.04
C PHE A 646 5.18 -34.03 4.22
N PRO A 647 5.35 -34.56 3.02
CA PRO A 647 4.27 -35.24 2.29
C PRO A 647 3.88 -36.51 3.04
N ILE A 648 2.82 -36.45 3.88
CA ILE A 648 2.31 -37.59 4.63
C ILE A 648 1.70 -38.61 3.69
N SER A 649 1.12 -38.15 2.59
CA SER A 649 0.52 -38.95 1.54
C SER A 649 0.51 -38.16 0.23
N ASP A 650 0.09 -38.82 -0.87
CA ASP A 650 -0.11 -38.09 -2.14
C ASP A 650 -1.18 -36.99 -2.08
N ARG A 651 -2.01 -37.02 -1.02
CA ARG A 651 -3.10 -36.08 -0.80
C ARG A 651 -2.87 -35.09 0.33
N SER A 652 -1.80 -35.24 1.11
CA SER A 652 -1.60 -34.41 2.29
C SER A 652 -0.14 -34.07 2.48
N ALA A 653 0.14 -32.81 2.77
CA ALA A 653 1.45 -32.32 3.17
C ALA A 653 1.33 -31.52 4.46
N PHE A 654 2.19 -31.82 5.42
CA PHE A 654 2.32 -31.12 6.69
C PHE A 654 3.58 -30.27 6.63
N ARG A 655 3.53 -29.03 7.16
CA ARG A 655 4.68 -28.13 7.19
C ARG A 655 4.90 -27.52 8.57
N VAL A 656 6.16 -27.29 8.88
CA VAL A 656 6.59 -26.59 10.10
C VAL A 656 7.64 -25.56 9.73
N GLN A 657 7.56 -24.39 10.34
CA GLN A 657 8.49 -23.31 10.07
C GLN A 657 8.90 -22.61 11.35
N TYR A 658 10.13 -22.15 11.35
CA TYR A 658 10.71 -21.29 12.36
C TYR A 658 11.67 -20.30 11.71
N GLY A 659 11.62 -19.04 12.12
CA GLY A 659 12.57 -18.07 11.56
C GLY A 659 12.57 -16.74 12.27
N HIS A 660 13.72 -16.07 12.14
CA HIS A 660 13.92 -14.68 12.57
C HIS A 660 13.79 -13.76 11.36
N PHE A 661 12.93 -12.77 11.46
CA PHE A 661 12.63 -11.82 10.41
C PHE A 661 12.82 -10.40 10.93
N ARG A 662 13.56 -9.58 10.17
CA ARG A 662 13.94 -8.25 10.62
C ARG A 662 13.59 -7.22 9.57
N SER A 663 13.18 -6.03 10.05
CA SER A 663 13.02 -4.84 9.21
C SER A 663 13.64 -3.62 9.87
N MET A 664 14.14 -2.71 9.05
CA MET A 664 14.59 -1.40 9.50
C MET A 664 13.41 -0.56 10.00
N ALA A 665 13.69 0.43 10.82
CA ALA A 665 12.78 1.52 11.10
C ALA A 665 12.46 2.30 9.81
N ILE A 666 11.35 3.00 9.78
CA ILE A 666 11.10 3.99 8.73
C ILE A 666 12.03 5.18 8.91
N MET A 667 12.37 5.86 7.82
CA MET A 667 13.34 6.96 7.84
C MET A 667 12.93 8.08 8.80
N ALA A 668 11.64 8.40 8.90
CA ALA A 668 11.15 9.37 9.86
C ALA A 668 11.46 9.00 11.32
N GLN A 669 11.39 7.74 11.69
CA GLN A 669 11.70 7.28 13.04
C GLN A 669 13.20 7.36 13.35
N ALA A 670 14.04 7.22 12.33
CA ALA A 670 15.48 7.27 12.48
C ALA A 670 16.06 8.68 12.33
N LEU A 671 15.53 9.49 11.40
CA LEU A 671 16.21 10.68 10.91
C LEU A 671 15.43 11.99 11.15
N ASP A 672 14.17 11.93 11.61
CA ASP A 672 13.38 13.13 11.87
C ASP A 672 14.06 13.97 12.96
N ASN A 673 14.42 15.19 12.61
CA ASN A 673 15.12 16.11 13.50
C ASN A 673 14.26 17.35 13.82
N GLN A 674 12.97 17.15 14.08
CA GLN A 674 12.09 18.26 14.44
C GLN A 674 12.70 19.14 15.52
N THR A 675 13.16 20.29 15.07
CA THR A 675 14.04 21.16 15.88
C THR A 675 13.26 22.25 16.60
N ASN A 676 11.96 22.39 16.37
CA ASN A 676 11.20 23.49 16.92
C ASN A 676 10.25 23.05 18.04
N HIS A 677 10.46 23.63 19.19
CA HIS A 677 9.51 23.77 20.31
C HIS A 677 9.11 22.52 21.10
N GLY A 678 9.93 21.46 21.13
CA GLY A 678 9.66 20.32 22.02
C GLY A 678 8.37 19.52 21.74
N TRP A 679 7.57 19.92 20.76
CA TRP A 679 6.29 19.30 20.42
C TRP A 679 6.45 18.11 19.48
N GLY A 680 7.59 18.00 18.83
CA GLY A 680 7.89 16.93 17.91
C GLY A 680 8.45 15.68 18.60
N ILE A 681 8.56 14.62 17.83
CA ILE A 681 9.29 13.42 18.22
C ILE A 681 10.60 13.42 17.45
N VAL A 682 11.70 13.35 18.18
CA VAL A 682 13.05 13.34 17.59
C VAL A 682 13.36 11.94 17.09
N GLY A 683 13.84 11.83 15.87
CA GLY A 683 14.33 10.58 15.30
C GLY A 683 15.54 10.05 16.03
N ASN A 684 15.72 8.74 16.01
CA ASN A 684 16.86 8.09 16.64
C ASN A 684 17.54 7.13 15.64
N PRO A 685 18.66 7.54 15.01
CA PRO A 685 19.35 6.66 14.07
C PRO A 685 20.04 5.46 14.72
N ASN A 686 20.05 5.39 16.05
CA ASN A 686 20.50 4.22 16.81
C ASN A 686 19.37 3.23 17.14
N ILE A 687 18.22 3.32 16.48
CA ILE A 687 17.13 2.32 16.60
C ILE A 687 17.62 0.98 16.06
N LYS A 688 17.47 -0.07 16.87
CA LYS A 688 17.72 -1.44 16.45
C LYS A 688 16.67 -1.89 15.43
N PRO A 689 17.05 -2.75 14.47
CA PRO A 689 16.08 -3.38 13.60
C PRO A 689 14.99 -4.12 14.40
N LYS A 690 13.75 -3.94 13.98
CA LYS A 690 12.61 -4.69 14.53
C LYS A 690 12.81 -6.19 14.26
N LEU A 691 12.32 -7.04 15.13
CA LEU A 691 12.44 -8.49 15.03
C LEU A 691 11.07 -9.13 15.20
N SER A 692 10.73 -10.05 14.31
CA SER A 692 9.67 -11.03 14.48
C SER A 692 10.28 -12.44 14.52
N ILE A 693 9.97 -13.19 15.55
CA ILE A 693 10.26 -14.62 15.61
C ILE A 693 8.98 -15.36 15.27
N ASN A 694 8.97 -15.99 14.11
CA ASN A 694 7.80 -16.66 13.58
C ASN A 694 7.85 -18.17 13.85
N TYR A 695 6.75 -18.71 14.33
CA TYR A 695 6.48 -20.14 14.48
C TYR A 695 5.22 -20.45 13.69
N GLU A 696 5.28 -21.42 12.81
CA GLU A 696 4.16 -21.78 11.96
C GLU A 696 4.03 -23.27 11.78
N VAL A 697 2.79 -23.75 11.78
CA VAL A 697 2.42 -25.12 11.44
C VAL A 697 1.30 -25.06 10.40
N GLY A 698 1.42 -25.84 9.35
CA GLY A 698 0.43 -25.89 8.29
C GLY A 698 0.11 -27.30 7.81
N LEU A 699 -1.11 -27.50 7.38
CA LEU A 699 -1.59 -28.73 6.74
C LEU A 699 -2.25 -28.38 5.42
N GLN A 700 -1.80 -28.99 4.35
CA GLN A 700 -2.42 -28.93 3.04
C GLN A 700 -3.03 -30.28 2.70
N HIS A 701 -4.29 -30.30 2.29
CA HIS A 701 -5.01 -31.52 1.98
C HIS A 701 -5.79 -31.40 0.66
N ASN A 702 -5.74 -32.47 -0.14
CA ASN A 702 -6.51 -32.61 -1.38
C ASN A 702 -7.86 -33.29 -1.08
N LEU A 703 -8.94 -32.51 -1.15
CA LEU A 703 -10.29 -32.98 -1.04
C LEU A 703 -10.85 -33.32 -2.43
N TRP A 704 -11.39 -34.51 -2.57
CA TRP A 704 -12.13 -34.97 -3.78
C TRP A 704 -11.35 -34.88 -5.10
N ASN A 705 -10.02 -34.82 -5.07
CA ASN A 705 -9.14 -34.63 -6.24
C ASN A 705 -9.41 -33.36 -7.07
N THR A 706 -10.11 -32.40 -6.51
CA THR A 706 -10.50 -31.16 -7.17
C THR A 706 -10.29 -29.91 -6.32
N HIS A 707 -10.16 -30.07 -5.01
CA HIS A 707 -10.08 -28.97 -4.08
C HIS A 707 -8.88 -29.07 -3.16
N GLN A 708 -8.31 -27.94 -2.87
CA GLN A 708 -7.22 -27.77 -1.92
C GLN A 708 -7.75 -27.11 -0.65
N LEU A 709 -7.57 -27.78 0.48
CA LEU A 709 -7.73 -27.21 1.81
C LEU A 709 -6.35 -26.92 2.37
N ASP A 710 -6.10 -25.68 2.81
CA ASP A 710 -4.87 -25.26 3.48
C ASP A 710 -5.24 -24.67 4.83
N ILE A 711 -4.70 -25.24 5.90
CA ILE A 711 -4.92 -24.80 7.30
C ILE A 711 -3.57 -24.43 7.86
N VAL A 712 -3.46 -23.23 8.42
CA VAL A 712 -2.21 -22.70 8.98
C VAL A 712 -2.49 -22.13 10.35
N THR A 713 -1.66 -22.47 11.32
CA THR A 713 -1.59 -21.77 12.60
C THR A 713 -0.23 -21.11 12.73
N TYR A 714 -0.21 -19.90 13.29
CA TYR A 714 1.03 -19.17 13.47
C TYR A 714 1.06 -18.44 14.81
N TYR A 715 2.27 -18.20 15.29
CA TYR A 715 2.59 -17.33 16.40
C TYR A 715 3.82 -16.50 16.05
N ASN A 716 3.71 -15.18 16.13
CA ASN A 716 4.78 -14.22 15.93
C ASN A 716 5.11 -13.55 17.25
N ASP A 717 6.33 -13.67 17.73
CA ASP A 717 6.86 -12.94 18.87
C ASP A 717 7.56 -11.67 18.33
N LEU A 718 7.01 -10.50 18.63
CA LEU A 718 7.43 -9.21 18.10
C LEU A 718 8.33 -8.51 19.13
N LYS A 719 9.61 -8.37 18.81
CA LYS A 719 10.64 -7.75 19.67
C LYS A 719 11.23 -6.52 19.02
N ASN A 720 11.80 -5.64 19.85
CA ASN A 720 12.41 -4.39 19.40
C ASN A 720 11.45 -3.55 18.55
N GLN A 721 10.16 -3.60 18.86
CA GLN A 721 9.18 -2.73 18.20
C GLN A 721 9.43 -1.29 18.64
N ILE A 722 9.07 -0.36 17.76
CA ILE A 722 9.44 1.04 17.95
C ILE A 722 8.22 1.80 18.44
N TYR A 723 8.42 2.51 19.54
CA TYR A 723 7.47 3.47 20.09
C TYR A 723 8.20 4.72 20.58
N THR A 724 7.46 5.73 21.01
CA THR A 724 8.04 6.95 21.57
C THR A 724 8.31 6.77 23.06
N ASP A 725 9.38 7.40 23.51
CA ASP A 725 9.76 7.47 24.91
C ASP A 725 10.07 8.89 25.30
N TYR A 726 9.86 9.23 26.57
CA TYR A 726 10.26 10.50 27.13
C TYR A 726 11.68 10.39 27.69
N ILE A 727 12.56 11.28 27.24
CA ILE A 727 13.93 11.37 27.71
C ILE A 727 14.03 12.61 28.58
N GLU A 728 14.32 12.43 29.87
CA GLU A 728 14.56 13.53 30.79
C GLU A 728 15.86 14.25 30.42
N THR A 729 15.85 15.57 30.50
CA THR A 729 17.04 16.38 30.25
C THR A 729 17.56 16.94 31.58
N THR A 730 18.87 17.13 31.65
CA THR A 730 19.47 17.79 32.79
C THR A 730 19.00 19.24 32.92
N ALA A 731 18.87 19.73 34.14
CA ALA A 731 18.36 21.07 34.43
C ALA A 731 19.12 22.14 33.61
N GLY A 732 18.38 22.94 32.86
CA GLY A 732 18.91 23.99 31.99
C GLY A 732 19.20 23.57 30.55
N SER A 733 19.00 22.32 30.19
CA SER A 733 19.22 21.80 28.82
C SER A 733 18.10 22.14 27.84
N ILE A 734 16.91 22.43 28.32
CA ILE A 734 15.77 22.95 27.52
C ILE A 734 15.16 24.10 28.28
N LYS A 735 15.23 25.30 27.74
CA LYS A 735 14.48 26.47 28.16
C LYS A 735 13.39 26.72 27.11
N TYR A 736 12.37 25.97 27.21
CA TYR A 736 11.11 26.30 26.51
C TYR A 736 10.06 26.64 27.54
N ASP A 737 9.14 27.44 27.08
CA ASP A 737 7.97 27.96 27.78
C ASP A 737 7.66 27.24 29.10
N SER A 738 7.11 27.94 30.05
CA SER A 738 6.82 27.50 31.44
C SER A 738 6.17 26.11 31.59
N ASP A 739 5.67 25.54 30.48
CA ASP A 739 4.97 24.28 30.44
C ASP A 739 5.85 23.07 30.05
N TYR A 740 7.10 23.30 29.56
CA TYR A 740 8.04 22.22 29.15
C TYR A 740 9.20 22.10 30.14
N LYS A 741 9.10 21.18 31.02
CA LYS A 741 9.99 21.01 32.15
C LYS A 741 11.06 19.95 31.98
N GLY A 742 11.85 20.05 30.89
CA GLY A 742 13.08 19.27 30.86
C GLY A 742 12.94 17.83 30.39
N SER A 743 12.04 17.56 29.44
CA SER A 743 12.00 16.28 28.72
C SER A 743 11.71 16.48 27.23
N TYR A 744 12.11 15.52 26.40
CA TYR A 744 11.71 15.47 24.99
C TYR A 744 11.31 14.06 24.61
N ARG A 745 10.54 13.92 23.53
CA ARG A 745 10.15 12.61 23.00
C ARG A 745 11.12 12.16 21.93
N SER A 746 11.53 10.91 21.98
CA SER A 746 12.32 10.28 20.93
C SER A 746 11.81 8.88 20.64
N TYR A 747 12.18 8.34 19.49
CA TYR A 747 11.86 6.95 19.16
C TYR A 747 12.85 6.00 19.83
N SER A 748 12.34 4.94 20.42
CA SER A 748 13.13 3.88 21.03
C SER A 748 12.55 2.49 20.76
N ASN A 749 13.33 1.43 21.02
CA ASN A 749 12.86 0.04 20.91
C ASN A 749 12.19 -0.43 22.20
N ASN A 750 11.28 0.35 22.72
CA ASN A 750 10.58 0.11 23.98
C ASN A 750 9.22 -0.57 23.82
N SER A 751 8.89 -1.05 22.62
CA SER A 751 7.67 -1.80 22.36
C SER A 751 7.96 -3.26 22.00
N HIS A 752 7.02 -4.11 22.37
CA HIS A 752 7.00 -5.54 22.06
C HIS A 752 5.56 -5.95 21.75
N GLY A 753 5.35 -7.18 21.30
CA GLY A 753 4.01 -7.64 21.04
C GLY A 753 3.96 -9.07 20.56
N SER A 754 2.76 -9.53 20.28
CA SER A 754 2.51 -10.84 19.72
C SER A 754 1.40 -10.79 18.67
N SER A 755 1.50 -11.65 17.68
CA SER A 755 0.42 -11.89 16.73
C SER A 755 0.25 -13.38 16.52
N GLN A 756 -0.95 -13.88 16.72
CA GLN A 756 -1.27 -15.30 16.58
C GLN A 756 -2.56 -15.49 15.79
N GLY A 757 -2.68 -16.60 15.10
CA GLY A 757 -3.88 -16.86 14.34
C GLY A 757 -4.00 -18.24 13.73
N LEU A 758 -5.21 -18.48 13.22
CA LEU A 758 -5.60 -19.63 12.42
C LEU A 758 -6.09 -19.13 11.05
N GLU A 759 -5.50 -19.63 10.00
CA GLU A 759 -5.88 -19.33 8.63
C GLU A 759 -6.40 -20.59 7.94
N ILE A 760 -7.54 -20.52 7.29
CA ILE A 760 -8.14 -21.61 6.53
C ILE A 760 -8.39 -21.10 5.11
N SER A 761 -7.89 -21.82 4.12
CA SER A 761 -8.12 -21.51 2.70
C SER A 761 -8.65 -22.73 1.98
N PHE A 762 -9.76 -22.56 1.29
CA PHE A 762 -10.39 -23.58 0.45
C PHE A 762 -10.44 -23.07 -0.99
N THR A 763 -9.74 -23.77 -1.89
CA THR A 763 -9.55 -23.34 -3.28
C THR A 763 -9.86 -24.50 -4.22
N ASN A 764 -10.64 -24.26 -5.28
CA ASN A 764 -10.77 -25.25 -6.32
C ASN A 764 -9.59 -25.18 -7.30
N ARG A 765 -9.11 -26.35 -7.76
CA ARG A 765 -7.94 -26.46 -8.63
C ARG A 765 -8.26 -27.04 -10.01
N ASN A 766 -9.18 -27.97 -10.09
CA ASN A 766 -9.45 -28.76 -11.30
C ASN A 766 -10.95 -28.83 -11.62
N VAL A 767 -11.69 -27.75 -11.43
CA VAL A 767 -13.12 -27.67 -11.78
C VAL A 767 -13.26 -26.78 -13.00
N GLN A 768 -13.85 -27.30 -14.07
CA GLN A 768 -14.09 -26.54 -15.29
C GLN A 768 -15.09 -25.41 -15.04
N ASN A 769 -14.88 -24.28 -15.69
CA ASN A 769 -15.76 -23.11 -15.70
C ASN A 769 -15.90 -22.36 -14.36
N TRP A 770 -15.58 -22.98 -13.23
CA TRP A 770 -15.64 -22.39 -11.92
C TRP A 770 -14.24 -22.21 -11.34
N ARG A 771 -13.97 -21.00 -10.83
CA ARG A 771 -12.78 -20.72 -10.00
C ARG A 771 -13.28 -20.06 -8.74
N TYR A 772 -12.94 -20.61 -7.58
CA TYR A 772 -13.28 -20.00 -6.32
C TYR A 772 -12.22 -20.25 -5.25
N ARG A 773 -12.13 -19.27 -4.36
CA ARG A 773 -11.31 -19.32 -3.18
C ARG A 773 -12.11 -18.74 -2.02
N LEU A 774 -12.22 -19.52 -0.96
CA LEU A 774 -12.74 -19.08 0.32
C LEU A 774 -11.58 -19.03 1.29
N SER A 775 -11.39 -17.92 1.97
CA SER A 775 -10.38 -17.78 3.02
C SER A 775 -11.01 -17.24 4.27
N TYR A 776 -10.61 -17.79 5.40
CA TYR A 776 -10.99 -17.35 6.72
C TYR A 776 -9.74 -17.22 7.57
N ALA A 777 -9.64 -16.10 8.31
CA ALA A 777 -8.60 -15.87 9.29
C ALA A 777 -9.24 -15.51 10.64
N LEU A 778 -8.79 -16.21 11.67
CA LEU A 778 -8.98 -15.86 13.06
C LEU A 778 -7.65 -15.40 13.59
N SER A 779 -7.54 -14.15 14.04
CA SER A 779 -6.27 -13.58 14.48
C SER A 779 -6.44 -12.69 15.71
N GLN A 780 -5.37 -12.57 16.46
CA GLN A 780 -5.24 -11.63 17.56
C GLN A 780 -3.87 -11.00 17.52
N THR A 781 -3.83 -9.68 17.53
CA THR A 781 -2.59 -8.89 17.60
C THR A 781 -2.60 -8.07 18.87
N LYS A 782 -1.50 -8.15 19.61
CA LYS A 782 -1.28 -7.41 20.86
C LYS A 782 0.03 -6.66 20.80
N TYR A 783 0.07 -5.52 21.48
CA TYR A 783 1.28 -4.73 21.71
C TYR A 783 1.39 -4.37 23.18
N GLY A 784 2.61 -4.31 23.66
CA GLY A 784 2.98 -3.81 24.98
C GLY A 784 4.09 -2.77 24.84
N TYR A 785 4.25 -1.97 25.86
CA TYR A 785 5.24 -0.91 25.92
C TYR A 785 5.95 -0.98 27.25
N THR A 786 7.22 -0.58 27.27
CA THR A 786 8.00 -0.36 28.49
C THR A 786 8.42 1.10 28.50
N GLY A 787 8.20 1.80 29.61
CA GLY A 787 8.52 3.22 29.73
C GLY A 787 7.33 4.07 30.18
N LEU A 788 7.51 5.37 30.18
CA LEU A 788 6.49 6.32 30.57
C LEU A 788 5.68 6.77 29.34
N TYR A 789 4.38 6.89 29.47
CA TYR A 789 3.51 7.38 28.41
C TYR A 789 2.91 8.76 28.68
N ILE A 790 3.20 9.33 29.84
CA ILE A 790 2.95 10.74 30.14
C ILE A 790 4.27 11.44 30.49
N GLU A 791 4.26 12.75 30.40
CA GLU A 791 5.43 13.54 30.70
C GLU A 791 5.87 13.37 32.17
N PRO A 792 7.17 13.12 32.44
CA PRO A 792 7.67 12.87 33.81
C PRO A 792 7.37 13.98 34.81
N THR A 793 7.26 15.22 34.33
CA THR A 793 7.01 16.39 35.21
C THR A 793 5.62 16.47 35.78
N GLU A 794 4.69 15.75 35.23
CA GLU A 794 3.32 15.63 35.71
C GLU A 794 3.14 14.44 36.68
N LEU A 795 4.19 13.63 36.88
CA LEU A 795 4.11 12.42 37.68
C LEU A 795 4.31 12.71 39.17
N THR A 796 3.34 12.35 39.97
CA THR A 796 3.55 12.03 41.37
C THR A 796 3.96 10.57 41.53
N PRO A 797 4.58 10.12 42.65
CA PRO A 797 4.94 8.71 42.85
C PRO A 797 3.78 7.74 42.63
N GLU A 798 2.57 8.15 42.96
CA GLU A 798 1.35 7.36 42.78
C GLU A 798 0.90 7.33 41.33
N LEU A 799 1.07 8.43 40.61
CA LEU A 799 0.82 8.50 39.15
C LEU A 799 1.89 7.75 38.37
N GLU A 800 3.15 7.81 38.78
CA GLU A 800 4.24 7.05 38.18
C GLU A 800 3.94 5.55 38.18
N GLN A 801 3.49 5.01 39.31
CA GLN A 801 3.08 3.62 39.42
C GLN A 801 1.89 3.28 38.50
N LYS A 802 0.97 4.22 38.31
CA LYS A 802 -0.22 4.05 37.47
C LYS A 802 0.07 4.16 35.99
N TYR A 803 1.00 5.04 35.60
CA TYR A 803 1.24 5.41 34.20
C TYR A 803 2.56 4.88 33.62
N THR A 804 3.30 4.12 34.40
CA THR A 804 4.40 3.30 33.85
C THR A 804 3.80 2.12 33.12
N TYR A 805 4.17 1.95 31.87
CA TYR A 805 3.76 0.76 31.12
C TYR A 805 4.28 -0.50 31.79
N SER A 806 3.38 -1.40 32.11
CA SER A 806 3.78 -2.75 32.48
C SER A 806 4.22 -3.52 31.22
N ALA A 807 4.99 -4.60 31.40
CA ALA A 807 5.32 -5.51 30.32
C ALA A 807 4.09 -6.27 29.74
N SER A 808 2.88 -5.92 30.15
CA SER A 808 1.64 -6.54 29.67
C SER A 808 1.33 -6.11 28.26
N GLU A 809 0.84 -7.06 27.44
CA GLU A 809 0.37 -6.82 26.09
C GLU A 809 -1.13 -6.52 26.08
N PHE A 810 -1.51 -5.54 25.28
CA PHE A 810 -2.90 -5.11 25.08
C PHE A 810 -3.33 -5.33 23.63
N THR A 811 -4.62 -5.57 23.42
CA THR A 811 -5.17 -5.72 22.07
C THR A 811 -4.91 -4.45 21.25
N SER A 812 -4.26 -4.63 20.10
CA SER A 812 -3.97 -3.55 19.16
C SER A 812 -5.27 -2.91 18.65
N SER A 813 -5.26 -1.59 18.45
CA SER A 813 -6.34 -0.88 17.75
C SER A 813 -6.51 -1.32 16.30
N GLU A 814 -5.46 -1.88 15.70
CA GLU A 814 -5.49 -2.42 14.33
C GLU A 814 -5.93 -3.89 14.27
N ASP A 815 -6.22 -4.51 15.41
CA ASP A 815 -6.64 -5.91 15.46
C ASP A 815 -8.02 -6.13 14.84
N ARG A 816 -8.10 -7.16 14.00
CA ARG A 816 -9.33 -7.66 13.39
C ARG A 816 -9.44 -9.16 13.59
N THR A 817 -10.20 -9.55 14.59
CA THR A 817 -10.26 -10.96 15.04
C THR A 817 -10.76 -11.92 13.98
N HIS A 818 -11.81 -11.55 13.25
CA HIS A 818 -12.41 -12.41 12.23
C HIS A 818 -12.34 -11.74 10.87
N ARG A 819 -11.88 -12.48 9.87
CA ARG A 819 -11.91 -12.05 8.50
C ARG A 819 -12.25 -13.22 7.58
N MET A 820 -13.18 -13.01 6.67
CA MET A 820 -13.53 -13.95 5.62
C MET A 820 -13.50 -13.23 4.27
N ASN A 821 -12.86 -13.85 3.29
CA ASN A 821 -12.88 -13.41 1.90
C ASN A 821 -13.37 -14.57 1.03
N ALA A 822 -14.24 -14.26 0.08
CA ALA A 822 -14.68 -15.18 -0.93
C ALA A 822 -14.48 -14.55 -2.30
N SER A 823 -13.76 -15.22 -3.17
CA SER A 823 -13.69 -14.88 -4.59
C SER A 823 -14.30 -16.00 -5.41
N LEU A 824 -15.13 -15.64 -6.36
CA LEU A 824 -15.84 -16.55 -7.24
C LEU A 824 -15.73 -16.05 -8.67
N THR A 825 -15.33 -16.89 -9.60
CA THR A 825 -15.38 -16.63 -11.04
C THR A 825 -16.11 -17.76 -11.73
N TYR A 826 -17.08 -17.40 -12.56
CA TYR A 826 -17.76 -18.34 -13.45
C TYR A 826 -17.56 -17.93 -14.90
N ILE A 827 -17.09 -18.86 -15.71
CA ILE A 827 -16.77 -18.63 -17.12
C ILE A 827 -17.73 -19.48 -17.98
N ILE A 828 -18.51 -18.84 -18.81
CA ILE A 828 -19.33 -19.54 -19.80
C ILE A 828 -18.45 -19.77 -21.04
N PRO A 829 -18.17 -21.02 -21.41
CA PRO A 829 -17.31 -21.31 -22.56
C PRO A 829 -17.94 -20.88 -23.89
N GLU A 830 -17.16 -20.88 -24.95
CA GLU A 830 -17.60 -20.48 -26.29
C GLU A 830 -18.82 -21.24 -26.79
N ASN A 831 -18.92 -22.52 -26.45
CA ASN A 831 -20.06 -23.38 -26.80
C ASN A 831 -21.18 -23.37 -25.75
N GLY A 832 -21.06 -22.53 -24.67
CA GLY A 832 -22.00 -22.50 -23.57
C GLY A 832 -23.20 -21.56 -23.79
N GLY A 833 -24.25 -21.79 -23.03
CA GLY A 833 -25.48 -21.00 -23.06
C GLY A 833 -26.46 -21.35 -24.19
N PRO A 834 -27.72 -20.88 -24.10
CA PRO A 834 -28.77 -21.14 -25.09
C PRO A 834 -28.45 -20.45 -26.43
N LYS A 835 -28.85 -21.11 -27.53
CA LYS A 835 -28.85 -20.48 -28.85
C LYS A 835 -30.09 -19.60 -29.00
N LEU A 836 -29.88 -18.33 -29.34
CA LEU A 836 -30.93 -17.37 -29.68
C LEU A 836 -30.63 -16.80 -31.07
N LEU A 837 -31.54 -16.93 -32.00
CA LEU A 837 -31.37 -16.43 -33.40
C LEU A 837 -30.07 -16.88 -34.05
N GLY A 838 -29.62 -18.11 -33.81
CA GLY A 838 -28.39 -18.65 -34.37
C GLY A 838 -27.09 -18.28 -33.63
N ALA A 839 -27.12 -17.30 -32.74
CA ALA A 839 -25.99 -16.90 -31.90
C ALA A 839 -26.08 -17.44 -30.48
N ARG A 840 -24.98 -17.49 -29.77
CA ARG A 840 -24.93 -17.79 -28.33
C ARG A 840 -24.57 -16.51 -27.54
N PRO A 841 -25.54 -15.68 -27.14
CA PRO A 841 -25.29 -14.39 -26.52
C PRO A 841 -24.56 -14.50 -25.18
N LEU A 842 -24.68 -15.62 -24.46
CA LEU A 842 -24.01 -15.85 -23.19
C LEU A 842 -22.64 -16.52 -23.34
N ALA A 843 -22.22 -16.97 -24.53
CA ALA A 843 -20.89 -17.55 -24.75
C ALA A 843 -19.78 -16.54 -24.42
N ASN A 844 -18.67 -16.98 -23.86
CA ASN A 844 -17.53 -16.13 -23.48
C ASN A 844 -17.89 -15.01 -22.49
N LEU A 845 -18.88 -15.25 -21.63
CA LEU A 845 -19.24 -14.35 -20.54
C LEU A 845 -18.55 -14.83 -19.25
N THR A 846 -17.92 -13.90 -18.56
CA THR A 846 -17.26 -14.15 -17.27
C THR A 846 -17.95 -13.34 -16.18
N PHE A 847 -18.32 -14.00 -15.10
CA PHE A 847 -18.79 -13.38 -13.87
C PHE A 847 -17.70 -13.50 -12.81
N GLY A 848 -17.25 -12.40 -12.29
CA GLY A 848 -16.31 -12.32 -11.16
C GLY A 848 -16.99 -11.67 -9.97
N MET A 849 -16.92 -12.28 -8.80
CA MET A 849 -17.46 -11.72 -7.54
C MET A 849 -16.42 -11.84 -6.43
N ILE A 850 -16.32 -10.80 -5.65
CA ILE A 850 -15.54 -10.77 -4.42
C ILE A 850 -16.47 -10.38 -3.28
N TYR A 851 -16.42 -11.12 -2.18
CA TYR A 851 -17.09 -10.81 -0.93
C TYR A 851 -16.10 -10.74 0.20
N HIS A 852 -16.08 -9.62 0.90
CA HIS A 852 -15.30 -9.40 2.11
C HIS A 852 -16.20 -9.21 3.31
N VAL A 853 -15.87 -9.85 4.41
CA VAL A 853 -16.44 -9.55 5.72
C VAL A 853 -15.35 -9.60 6.78
N THR A 854 -15.33 -8.60 7.66
CA THR A 854 -14.29 -8.50 8.69
C THR A 854 -14.87 -7.89 9.96
N SER A 855 -14.34 -8.31 11.10
CA SER A 855 -14.60 -7.65 12.38
C SER A 855 -14.22 -6.18 12.29
N GLY A 856 -14.98 -5.32 12.93
CA GLY A 856 -14.59 -3.93 13.14
C GLY A 856 -13.27 -3.83 13.90
N LEU A 857 -12.59 -2.73 13.72
CA LEU A 857 -11.37 -2.39 14.46
C LEU A 857 -11.64 -2.37 15.96
N ALA A 858 -10.65 -2.69 16.76
CA ALA A 858 -10.71 -2.55 18.20
C ALA A 858 -10.56 -1.08 18.60
N TYR A 859 -11.23 -0.64 19.65
CA TYR A 859 -11.09 0.69 20.20
C TYR A 859 -11.20 0.69 21.73
N TYR A 860 -10.65 1.73 22.36
CA TYR A 860 -10.76 1.94 23.78
C TYR A 860 -12.08 2.60 24.12
N TRP A 861 -12.72 2.13 25.20
CA TRP A 861 -13.93 2.71 25.74
C TRP A 861 -13.82 2.85 27.25
N SER A 862 -14.14 4.03 27.79
CA SER A 862 -14.29 4.29 29.22
C SER A 862 -15.61 5.00 29.47
N PRO A 863 -16.42 4.56 30.43
CA PRO A 863 -17.67 5.25 30.82
C PRO A 863 -17.42 6.65 31.38
N ASP A 864 -16.28 6.86 32.01
CA ASP A 864 -16.01 8.07 32.82
C ASP A 864 -15.20 9.14 32.06
N PHE A 865 -15.01 9.01 30.76
CA PHE A 865 -14.23 9.97 29.93
C PHE A 865 -12.83 10.32 30.46
N VAL A 866 -12.25 9.51 31.32
CA VAL A 866 -10.90 9.75 31.82
C VAL A 866 -9.94 9.47 30.67
N ALA A 867 -9.47 10.53 30.02
CA ALA A 867 -8.59 10.53 28.85
C ALA A 867 -7.24 9.84 29.09
N THR A 868 -6.95 9.49 30.29
CA THR A 868 -5.63 9.10 30.78
C THR A 868 -5.25 7.62 30.56
N THR A 869 -6.14 6.78 30.00
CA THR A 869 -5.87 5.35 29.87
C THR A 869 -6.25 4.78 28.50
N LYS A 870 -5.93 5.47 27.43
CA LYS A 870 -6.16 4.99 26.04
C LYS A 870 -5.22 3.85 25.60
N ILE A 871 -4.92 2.92 26.49
CA ILE A 871 -3.91 1.88 26.22
C ILE A 871 -4.58 0.61 25.71
N GLU A 872 -5.72 0.24 26.29
CA GLU A 872 -6.34 -1.04 26.00
C GLU A 872 -7.60 -0.90 25.15
N SER A 873 -7.58 -1.51 23.97
CA SER A 873 -8.77 -1.61 23.13
C SER A 873 -9.70 -2.69 23.70
N ASN A 874 -10.79 -2.27 24.33
CA ASN A 874 -11.73 -3.14 25.03
C ASN A 874 -13.08 -3.34 24.32
N ARG A 875 -13.32 -2.64 23.20
CA ARG A 875 -14.52 -2.79 22.36
C ARG A 875 -14.16 -2.80 20.88
N ARG A 876 -15.15 -3.12 20.04
CA ARG A 876 -15.01 -3.18 18.58
C ARG A 876 -16.11 -2.41 17.87
N TYR A 877 -15.75 -1.83 16.74
CA TYR A 877 -16.69 -1.29 15.77
C TYR A 877 -17.57 -2.39 15.18
N PRO A 878 -18.70 -2.03 14.57
CA PRO A 878 -19.55 -2.98 13.85
C PRO A 878 -18.79 -3.72 12.75
N LEU A 879 -19.31 -4.90 12.40
CA LEU A 879 -18.81 -5.73 11.32
C LEU A 879 -18.85 -4.98 9.99
N GLU A 880 -17.79 -5.08 9.21
CA GLU A 880 -17.65 -4.47 7.89
C GLU A 880 -17.80 -5.54 6.82
N SER A 881 -18.63 -5.26 5.80
CA SER A 881 -18.77 -6.15 4.65
C SER A 881 -18.86 -5.39 3.34
N GLN A 882 -18.40 -6.00 2.25
CA GLN A 882 -18.51 -5.45 0.91
C GLN A 882 -18.58 -6.57 -0.12
N THR A 883 -19.37 -6.35 -1.14
CA THR A 883 -19.48 -7.23 -2.31
C THR A 883 -19.15 -6.45 -3.57
N ASP A 884 -18.22 -6.94 -4.36
CA ASP A 884 -17.87 -6.40 -5.67
C ASP A 884 -18.20 -7.42 -6.75
N LEU A 885 -18.73 -6.98 -7.89
CA LEU A 885 -19.14 -7.83 -9.01
C LEU A 885 -18.58 -7.29 -10.32
N GLN A 886 -18.08 -8.17 -11.17
CA GLN A 886 -17.71 -7.87 -12.55
C GLN A 886 -18.42 -8.82 -13.50
N VAL A 887 -18.91 -8.28 -14.60
CA VAL A 887 -19.46 -9.04 -15.72
C VAL A 887 -18.67 -8.63 -16.96
N GLU A 888 -17.98 -9.57 -17.57
CA GLU A 888 -17.13 -9.35 -18.73
C GLU A 888 -17.58 -10.22 -19.91
N LYS A 889 -17.72 -9.60 -21.06
CA LYS A 889 -18.04 -10.26 -22.34
C LYS A 889 -16.87 -10.13 -23.27
N ARG A 890 -16.48 -11.26 -23.89
CA ARG A 890 -15.45 -11.32 -24.92
C ARG A 890 -16.04 -11.66 -26.27
N PHE A 891 -15.57 -10.96 -27.31
CA PHE A 891 -15.93 -11.17 -28.69
C PHE A 891 -14.66 -11.41 -29.50
N PHE A 892 -14.69 -12.38 -30.41
CA PHE A 892 -13.54 -12.70 -31.25
C PHE A 892 -13.79 -12.19 -32.68
N VAL A 893 -12.84 -11.41 -33.20
CA VAL A 893 -12.82 -10.91 -34.58
C VAL A 893 -11.47 -11.25 -35.17
N GLY A 894 -11.39 -12.40 -35.86
CA GLY A 894 -10.11 -12.96 -36.30
C GLY A 894 -9.22 -13.31 -35.09
N SER A 895 -8.01 -12.79 -35.09
CA SER A 895 -7.06 -12.95 -33.97
C SER A 895 -7.28 -11.94 -32.82
N ILE A 896 -8.15 -10.94 -33.02
CA ILE A 896 -8.38 -9.89 -32.03
C ILE A 896 -9.53 -10.31 -31.10
N GLN A 897 -9.31 -10.19 -29.82
CA GLN A 897 -10.31 -10.38 -28.77
C GLN A 897 -10.80 -9.02 -28.25
N LEU A 898 -12.03 -8.65 -28.58
CA LEU A 898 -12.68 -7.46 -28.04
C LEU A 898 -13.30 -7.76 -26.67
N ILE A 899 -13.19 -6.82 -25.75
CA ILE A 899 -13.63 -6.96 -24.35
C ILE A 899 -14.54 -5.81 -23.99
N ALA A 900 -15.68 -6.15 -23.38
CA ALA A 900 -16.57 -5.21 -22.74
C ALA A 900 -16.90 -5.70 -21.33
N SER A 901 -16.72 -4.86 -20.32
CA SER A 901 -17.07 -5.24 -18.96
C SER A 901 -17.77 -4.16 -18.16
N LEU A 902 -18.57 -4.61 -17.20
CA LEU A 902 -19.21 -3.81 -16.15
C LEU A 902 -18.69 -4.29 -14.81
N ARG A 903 -18.19 -3.34 -14.01
CA ARG A 903 -17.76 -3.63 -12.65
C ARG A 903 -18.52 -2.77 -11.66
N PHE A 904 -19.05 -3.43 -10.64
CA PHE A 904 -19.77 -2.83 -9.52
C PHE A 904 -18.90 -2.96 -8.27
N LYS A 905 -18.48 -1.85 -7.68
CA LYS A 905 -17.86 -1.80 -6.36
C LYS A 905 -18.95 -1.50 -5.33
N ASN A 906 -18.89 -2.18 -4.20
CA ASN A 906 -19.91 -2.06 -3.14
C ASN A 906 -21.35 -2.28 -3.69
N LEU A 907 -21.57 -3.42 -4.32
CA LEU A 907 -22.80 -3.78 -5.03
C LEU A 907 -24.08 -3.53 -4.19
N PHE A 908 -24.06 -3.88 -2.91
CA PHE A 908 -25.20 -3.74 -2.00
C PHE A 908 -25.25 -2.41 -1.27
N ASN A 909 -24.33 -1.50 -1.59
CA ASN A 909 -24.27 -0.17 -0.99
C ASN A 909 -24.09 -0.20 0.54
N ASN A 910 -23.31 -1.13 1.03
CA ASN A 910 -23.02 -1.27 2.45
C ASN A 910 -22.21 -0.07 2.97
N ARG A 911 -22.49 0.34 4.20
CA ARG A 911 -21.83 1.45 4.88
C ARG A 911 -20.86 0.93 5.92
N GLN A 912 -19.67 1.51 5.97
CA GLN A 912 -18.62 1.15 6.93
C GLN A 912 -18.25 2.40 7.75
N LEU A 913 -18.39 2.30 9.07
CA LEU A 913 -18.11 3.43 9.96
C LEU A 913 -16.64 3.82 9.92
N THR A 914 -16.39 5.12 9.93
CA THR A 914 -15.05 5.66 10.15
C THR A 914 -14.61 5.36 11.57
N PRO A 915 -13.36 4.94 11.80
CA PRO A 915 -12.83 4.83 13.16
C PRO A 915 -12.88 6.19 13.88
N ILE A 916 -13.43 6.23 15.07
CA ILE A 916 -13.54 7.39 15.93
C ILE A 916 -12.91 7.09 17.29
N ASP A 917 -12.39 8.14 17.93
CA ASP A 917 -11.56 7.98 19.14
C ASP A 917 -12.35 7.74 20.43
N SER A 918 -13.67 7.92 20.42
CA SER A 918 -14.46 7.78 21.64
C SER A 918 -15.76 6.98 21.46
N ALA A 919 -16.13 6.22 22.49
CA ALA A 919 -17.35 5.46 22.52
C ALA A 919 -18.62 6.33 22.56
N ALA A 920 -18.53 7.51 23.16
CA ALA A 920 -19.65 8.43 23.18
C ALA A 920 -19.95 8.97 21.78
N GLU A 921 -18.92 9.20 20.97
CA GLU A 921 -19.12 9.54 19.57
C GLU A 921 -19.75 8.38 18.80
N LEU A 922 -19.27 7.14 19.01
CA LEU A 922 -19.85 5.97 18.36
C LEU A 922 -21.33 5.79 18.75
N ASP A 923 -21.67 5.92 20.03
CA ASP A 923 -23.06 5.84 20.49
C ASP A 923 -23.93 6.93 19.86
N ARG A 924 -23.42 8.14 19.75
CA ARG A 924 -24.09 9.25 19.07
C ARG A 924 -24.28 8.98 17.57
N TRP A 925 -23.28 8.40 16.93
CA TRP A 925 -23.32 8.05 15.52
C TRP A 925 -24.30 6.93 15.23
N VAL A 926 -24.33 5.91 16.06
CA VAL A 926 -25.24 4.77 15.90
C VAL A 926 -26.69 5.16 16.26
N LYS A 927 -26.88 5.92 17.33
CA LYS A 927 -28.21 6.29 17.81
C LYS A 927 -28.83 7.45 17.05
N ARG A 928 -28.05 8.28 16.37
CA ARG A 928 -28.53 9.44 15.61
C ARG A 928 -29.61 10.22 16.34
N SER A 929 -29.41 10.53 17.60
CA SER A 929 -30.42 11.27 18.31
C SER A 929 -30.45 12.69 17.79
N ALA A 930 -31.56 13.07 17.17
CA ALA A 930 -31.86 14.43 16.74
C ALA A 930 -31.73 15.46 17.88
N SER A 931 -31.90 14.99 19.11
CA SER A 931 -31.77 15.80 20.34
C SER A 931 -30.37 16.38 20.56
N TYR A 932 -29.34 15.87 19.88
CA TYR A 932 -27.98 16.42 20.02
C TYR A 932 -27.75 17.72 19.27
N MET A 933 -28.60 17.99 18.28
CA MET A 933 -28.54 19.25 17.52
C MET A 933 -28.99 20.47 18.33
N ASP A 934 -29.81 20.27 19.33
CA ASP A 934 -30.47 21.37 20.04
C ASP A 934 -29.78 21.82 21.31
N ALA A 935 -28.75 21.11 21.79
CA ALA A 935 -28.21 21.31 23.12
C ALA A 935 -27.58 22.69 23.35
N ASP A 936 -27.06 23.34 22.30
CA ASP A 936 -26.30 24.60 22.51
C ASP A 936 -26.55 25.69 21.46
N ASN A 937 -27.50 25.57 20.56
CA ASN A 937 -27.76 26.54 19.48
C ASN A 937 -26.53 26.97 18.66
N ASP A 938 -25.43 26.22 18.74
CA ASP A 938 -24.21 26.49 17.99
C ASP A 938 -24.19 25.69 16.70
N PRO A 939 -24.45 26.32 15.55
CA PRO A 939 -24.50 25.66 14.27
C PRO A 939 -23.16 25.04 13.87
N TYR A 940 -22.08 25.38 14.58
CA TYR A 940 -20.73 24.99 14.22
C TYR A 940 -20.10 23.97 15.20
N ARG A 941 -20.78 23.68 16.33
CA ARG A 941 -20.16 22.92 17.40
C ARG A 941 -19.97 21.44 17.11
N ASP A 942 -20.79 20.82 16.28
CA ASP A 942 -20.72 19.36 16.08
C ASP A 942 -21.07 18.88 14.67
N TYR A 943 -20.60 19.53 13.63
CA TYR A 943 -20.84 19.04 12.27
C TYR A 943 -20.25 17.64 12.00
N ARG A 944 -19.25 17.21 12.74
CA ARG A 944 -18.62 15.91 12.59
C ARG A 944 -19.61 14.77 12.64
N ILE A 945 -20.67 14.96 13.43
CA ILE A 945 -21.65 13.93 13.68
C ILE A 945 -22.69 13.81 12.57
N TYR A 946 -22.93 14.90 11.84
CA TYR A 946 -24.01 14.99 10.87
C TYR A 946 -23.57 14.82 9.43
N ASN A 947 -22.29 14.88 9.18
CA ASN A 947 -21.77 14.73 7.85
C ASN A 947 -21.53 13.24 7.54
N TYR A 948 -22.44 12.63 6.83
CA TYR A 948 -22.35 11.22 6.41
C TYR A 948 -21.05 10.86 5.71
N TYR A 949 -20.42 11.80 5.02
CA TYR A 949 -19.12 11.58 4.38
C TYR A 949 -17.97 11.41 5.41
N GLN A 950 -18.13 11.93 6.63
CA GLN A 950 -17.23 11.71 7.75
C GLN A 950 -17.57 10.44 8.52
N THR A 951 -18.86 10.13 8.61
CA THR A 951 -19.37 8.97 9.34
C THR A 951 -18.94 7.66 8.69
N TYR A 952 -18.91 7.61 7.38
CA TYR A 952 -18.63 6.39 6.64
C TYR A 952 -17.36 6.51 5.82
N LYS A 953 -16.38 5.65 6.12
CA LYS A 953 -15.06 5.65 5.47
C LYS A 953 -15.08 5.11 4.05
N ASN A 954 -16.03 4.24 3.72
CA ASN A 954 -16.11 3.63 2.41
C ASN A 954 -16.92 4.49 1.43
N ILE A 955 -16.82 4.13 0.17
CA ILE A 955 -17.47 4.79 -0.94
C ILE A 955 -18.84 4.12 -1.17
N PRO A 956 -19.90 4.89 -1.52
CA PRO A 956 -21.12 4.34 -2.07
C PRO A 956 -20.85 3.48 -3.30
N ARG A 957 -21.85 2.76 -3.78
CA ARG A 957 -21.70 1.92 -4.97
C ARG A 957 -21.16 2.73 -6.16
N GLU A 958 -20.11 2.18 -6.78
CA GLU A 958 -19.52 2.71 -8.00
C GLU A 958 -19.72 1.73 -9.15
N ILE A 959 -19.93 2.24 -10.34
CA ILE A 959 -20.11 1.45 -11.57
C ILE A 959 -19.04 1.88 -12.56
N TYR A 960 -18.25 0.92 -13.04
CA TYR A 960 -17.20 1.14 -14.03
C TYR A 960 -17.56 0.39 -15.32
N PHE A 961 -17.34 1.06 -16.42
CA PHE A 961 -17.45 0.52 -17.77
C PHE A 961 -16.05 0.34 -18.34
N THR A 962 -15.75 -0.81 -18.90
CA THR A 962 -14.46 -1.07 -19.54
C THR A 962 -14.68 -1.54 -20.96
N LEU A 963 -13.95 -0.95 -21.90
CA LEU A 963 -13.84 -1.42 -23.28
C LEU A 963 -12.37 -1.67 -23.59
N GLY A 964 -12.09 -2.71 -24.37
CA GLY A 964 -10.72 -3.01 -24.73
C GLY A 964 -10.59 -4.11 -25.74
N PHE A 965 -9.32 -4.41 -26.05
CA PHE A 965 -8.97 -5.52 -26.92
C PHE A 965 -7.64 -6.14 -26.54
N ASP A 966 -7.47 -7.41 -26.92
CA ASP A 966 -6.19 -8.15 -26.90
C ASP A 966 -5.92 -8.73 -28.28
N PHE A 967 -4.64 -8.91 -28.64
CA PHE A 967 -4.21 -9.50 -29.92
C PHE A 967 -2.93 -10.33 -29.76
#